data_8f4478f4b11baea6fc5aa18b09377386
#
_entry.id   8f4478f4b11baea6fc5aa18b09377386
#
_cell.length_a   1.000
_cell.length_b   1.000
_cell.length_c   1.000
_cell.angle_alpha   90.00
_cell.angle_beta   90.00
_cell.angle_gamma   90.00
#
_symmetry.space_group_name_H-M   'P 1'
#
loop_
_entity.id
_entity.type
_entity.pdbx_description
1 polymer ?
#
loop_
_entity_poly.entity_id
_entity_poly.type
_entity_poly.pdbx_seq_one_letter_code
_entity_poly.pdbx_strand_id
1 'polypeptide(L)'
;MSKRKMITAALPYANGPVHIGHLAGVYIPADVYARFQRRMGKDVAFICGSDEHGIPITIRAKKEGVTPQDVVDKYHEIIKKSFEDLGISFDEYSRTTSKKHYEVSQEFFLKMYHNGDFIEEVSEQYFDEQAGEFLADRYIVGTCPKCSNDGAYGDQCEKCGSTLSPTELINPKSALSGNVPVLKETKNWYLPLNKYENFLTEWIIKGHKDDWKPNVYGQVKSWLNDGLKPRAMTRDLNWGVPVPLLNAEGKVLYVWFDAPIGYISFTQEWAEKNGKNWKDYWQNENCDLVHFIGKDNIVFHCIIFPSMMKAHGEYIMPQNVPAFEFLNLENDKISTSRNWAVWAHDYVADFPGQQDVLRYALLSSAPETKDNNFTWKDFQTKNNSELVGIFGNFINRVAVLIHKYYNGEIPQGTPSEEIKEISKTATEIREFLEKYEFRNALSSLMNLARFGNQYLQTEEPWKTIKDSPEKTAQSLYIGAQIAVALAQMCEPFMPFSSDKLLKMFNVEKLQWIDLEKETELVSAGHKINESSLLFSKIEDDVIEAQIQKLEQTKQNNKKTNPNANPMKEQINFDDFAKIDLRTATILEAEKVEKADKLLKFKVDTGVDIRTVVSGIAESFTPEECIGKQVMILLNLAPRKIRGIESQGMLLLTTKPDGKLSFVTPDDKIENGVEIG
;
A
#
# COMPACT_ATOMS: atom_id res chain seq x y z
N MET A 1 -16.70 -16.39 25.14
CA MET A 1 -15.61 -16.04 24.20
C MET A 1 -15.35 -17.21 23.29
N SER A 2 -15.24 -16.97 22.00
CA SER A 2 -14.94 -17.99 21.00
C SER A 2 -13.61 -18.70 21.27
N LYS A 3 -13.53 -19.99 20.95
CA LYS A 3 -12.27 -20.75 21.06
C LYS A 3 -11.33 -20.51 19.87
N ARG A 4 -11.89 -20.16 18.69
CA ARG A 4 -11.16 -19.99 17.43
C ARG A 4 -11.14 -18.57 16.96
N LYS A 5 -10.07 -18.21 16.26
CA LYS A 5 -9.92 -16.92 15.57
C LYS A 5 -9.47 -17.18 14.14
N MET A 6 -10.27 -16.73 13.20
CA MET A 6 -9.87 -16.60 11.79
C MET A 6 -9.41 -15.17 11.57
N ILE A 7 -8.12 -14.98 11.32
CA ILE A 7 -7.53 -13.66 11.12
C ILE A 7 -7.01 -13.60 9.70
N THR A 8 -7.40 -12.57 8.96
CA THR A 8 -6.88 -12.33 7.61
C THR A 8 -6.26 -10.95 7.51
N ALA A 9 -5.31 -10.81 6.61
CA ALA A 9 -4.74 -9.52 6.21
C ALA A 9 -5.06 -9.27 4.73
N ALA A 10 -5.37 -8.03 4.36
CA ALA A 10 -5.65 -7.66 2.97
C ALA A 10 -4.54 -8.15 2.05
N LEU A 11 -4.92 -8.79 0.94
CA LEU A 11 -3.97 -9.37 0.00
C LEU A 11 -3.14 -8.26 -0.67
N PRO A 12 -1.80 -8.30 -0.59
CA PRO A 12 -0.96 -7.37 -1.34
C PRO A 12 -1.03 -7.70 -2.83
N TYR A 13 -1.07 -6.66 -3.64
CA TYR A 13 -1.12 -6.79 -5.09
C TYR A 13 0.26 -7.16 -5.66
N ALA A 14 0.36 -8.29 -6.37
CA ALA A 14 1.64 -8.83 -6.87
C ALA A 14 2.16 -8.10 -8.13
N ASN A 15 2.08 -6.78 -8.15
CA ASN A 15 2.66 -5.92 -9.19
C ASN A 15 3.87 -5.10 -8.71
N GLY A 16 4.30 -5.30 -7.49
CA GLY A 16 5.44 -4.62 -6.87
C GLY A 16 5.72 -5.14 -5.46
N PRO A 17 6.87 -4.77 -4.85
CA PRO A 17 7.18 -5.16 -3.49
C PRO A 17 6.26 -4.46 -2.47
N VAL A 18 6.24 -4.95 -1.23
CA VAL A 18 5.59 -4.27 -0.11
C VAL A 18 6.53 -3.21 0.50
N HIS A 19 5.94 -2.14 1.02
CA HIS A 19 6.64 -1.03 1.66
C HIS A 19 6.14 -0.79 3.08
N ILE A 20 6.82 0.10 3.82
CA ILE A 20 6.50 0.40 5.23
C ILE A 20 5.05 0.84 5.45
N GLY A 21 4.40 1.48 4.47
CA GLY A 21 2.97 1.84 4.56
C GLY A 21 2.06 0.61 4.63
N HIS A 22 2.34 -0.44 3.84
CA HIS A 22 1.65 -1.71 3.90
C HIS A 22 1.88 -2.40 5.26
N LEU A 23 3.14 -2.38 5.74
CA LEU A 23 3.51 -3.00 7.01
C LEU A 23 2.79 -2.34 8.19
N ALA A 24 2.82 -1.01 8.26
CA ALA A 24 2.20 -0.24 9.35
C ALA A 24 0.66 -0.26 9.32
N GLY A 25 0.09 -0.28 8.10
CA GLY A 25 -1.36 -0.18 7.90
C GLY A 25 -2.09 -1.53 7.96
N VAL A 26 -1.40 -2.67 7.80
CA VAL A 26 -2.06 -3.97 7.74
C VAL A 26 -1.26 -5.07 8.46
N TYR A 27 -0.04 -5.39 7.98
CA TYR A 27 0.58 -6.69 8.28
C TYR A 27 1.17 -6.79 9.67
N ILE A 28 1.83 -5.74 10.17
CA ILE A 28 2.37 -5.75 11.54
C ILE A 28 1.26 -5.73 12.59
N PRO A 29 0.22 -4.86 12.51
CA PRO A 29 -0.92 -4.93 13.41
C PRO A 29 -1.64 -6.29 13.41
N ALA A 30 -1.84 -6.88 12.24
CA ALA A 30 -2.46 -8.20 12.12
C ALA A 30 -1.60 -9.29 12.79
N ASP A 31 -0.29 -9.27 12.61
CA ASP A 31 0.64 -10.20 13.23
C ASP A 31 0.68 -10.04 14.75
N VAL A 32 0.72 -8.80 15.25
CA VAL A 32 0.64 -8.52 16.71
C VAL A 32 -0.63 -9.12 17.30
N TYR A 33 -1.76 -8.91 16.64
CA TYR A 33 -3.03 -9.45 17.11
C TYR A 33 -3.05 -10.99 17.04
N ALA A 34 -2.56 -11.58 15.97
CA ALA A 34 -2.49 -13.04 15.82
C ALA A 34 -1.61 -13.69 16.89
N ARG A 35 -0.41 -13.15 17.14
CA ARG A 35 0.50 -13.59 18.20
C ARG A 35 -0.14 -13.47 19.58
N PHE A 36 -0.74 -12.32 19.87
CA PHE A 36 -1.45 -12.11 21.12
C PHE A 36 -2.58 -13.12 21.32
N GLN A 37 -3.43 -13.38 20.31
CA GLN A 37 -4.52 -14.34 20.41
C GLN A 37 -4.00 -15.79 20.62
N ARG A 38 -2.88 -16.17 20.01
CA ARG A 38 -2.21 -17.45 20.28
C ARG A 38 -1.73 -17.52 21.74
N ARG A 39 -1.19 -16.41 22.29
CA ARG A 39 -0.78 -16.30 23.69
C ARG A 39 -1.96 -16.33 24.66
N MET A 40 -3.15 -15.96 24.21
CA MET A 40 -4.42 -16.13 24.94
C MET A 40 -4.95 -17.56 24.88
N GLY A 41 -4.20 -18.51 24.28
CA GLY A 41 -4.60 -19.91 24.16
C GLY A 41 -5.71 -20.16 23.14
N LYS A 42 -5.92 -19.24 22.18
CA LYS A 42 -6.91 -19.42 21.11
C LYS A 42 -6.33 -20.31 19.99
N ASP A 43 -7.19 -21.09 19.34
CA ASP A 43 -6.88 -21.76 18.08
C ASP A 43 -6.99 -20.74 16.94
N VAL A 44 -5.83 -20.25 16.47
CA VAL A 44 -5.73 -19.16 15.50
C VAL A 44 -5.34 -19.73 14.14
N ALA A 45 -6.05 -19.30 13.09
CA ALA A 45 -5.62 -19.38 11.70
C ALA A 45 -5.35 -17.96 11.18
N PHE A 46 -4.11 -17.63 10.89
CA PHE A 46 -3.69 -16.33 10.35
C PHE A 46 -3.29 -16.47 8.88
N ILE A 47 -4.18 -16.04 7.98
CA ILE A 47 -4.14 -16.36 6.56
C ILE A 47 -3.97 -15.09 5.73
N CYS A 48 -3.08 -15.16 4.74
CA CYS A 48 -2.90 -14.15 3.71
C CYS A 48 -2.43 -14.80 2.39
N GLY A 49 -2.19 -14.00 1.38
CA GLY A 49 -1.66 -14.40 0.08
C GLY A 49 -1.56 -13.21 -0.84
N SER A 50 -0.99 -13.40 -2.04
CA SER A 50 -0.90 -12.35 -3.05
C SER A 50 -2.17 -12.29 -3.91
N ASP A 51 -2.65 -11.07 -4.16
CA ASP A 51 -3.60 -10.79 -5.24
C ASP A 51 -2.84 -10.68 -6.55
N GLU A 52 -3.13 -11.60 -7.49
CA GLU A 52 -2.35 -11.80 -8.71
C GLU A 52 -3.14 -11.60 -9.99
N HIS A 53 -4.40 -11.19 -9.90
CA HIS A 53 -5.25 -10.92 -11.05
C HIS A 53 -5.45 -9.43 -11.30
N GLY A 54 -5.92 -9.08 -12.50
CA GLY A 54 -6.32 -7.73 -12.86
C GLY A 54 -5.33 -6.96 -13.71
N ILE A 55 -5.77 -5.79 -14.13
CA ILE A 55 -5.19 -4.94 -15.17
C ILE A 55 -3.77 -4.42 -14.86
N PRO A 56 -3.44 -3.96 -13.64
CA PRO A 56 -2.09 -3.44 -13.37
C PRO A 56 -0.97 -4.46 -13.61
N ILE A 57 -1.27 -5.76 -13.44
CA ILE A 57 -0.31 -6.84 -13.69
C ILE A 57 -0.10 -7.01 -15.21
N THR A 58 -1.17 -7.02 -15.99
CA THR A 58 -1.07 -7.14 -17.45
C THR A 58 -0.40 -5.92 -18.09
N ILE A 59 -0.65 -4.71 -17.57
CA ILE A 59 0.07 -3.49 -17.99
C ILE A 59 1.56 -3.63 -17.71
N ARG A 60 1.92 -4.09 -16.51
CA ARG A 60 3.31 -4.27 -16.12
C ARG A 60 3.99 -5.32 -16.97
N ALA A 61 3.35 -6.45 -17.19
CA ALA A 61 3.86 -7.54 -18.05
C ALA A 61 4.16 -7.03 -19.47
N LYS A 62 3.23 -6.30 -20.09
CA LYS A 62 3.43 -5.67 -21.41
C LYS A 62 4.61 -4.68 -21.39
N LYS A 63 4.73 -3.85 -20.36
CA LYS A 63 5.83 -2.86 -20.21
C LYS A 63 7.20 -3.54 -20.04
N GLU A 64 7.26 -4.66 -19.32
CA GLU A 64 8.50 -5.41 -19.06
C GLU A 64 8.78 -6.46 -20.18
N GLY A 65 7.87 -6.68 -21.12
CA GLY A 65 8.04 -7.66 -22.22
C GLY A 65 8.01 -9.11 -21.74
N VAL A 66 7.28 -9.39 -20.65
CA VAL A 66 7.14 -10.73 -20.04
C VAL A 66 5.67 -11.12 -19.92
N THR A 67 5.38 -12.35 -19.49
CA THR A 67 4.01 -12.79 -19.23
C THR A 67 3.48 -12.24 -17.88
N PRO A 68 2.15 -12.12 -17.69
CA PRO A 68 1.55 -11.82 -16.38
C PRO A 68 1.98 -12.80 -15.30
N GLN A 69 2.15 -14.10 -15.64
CA GLN A 69 2.63 -15.12 -14.71
C GLN A 69 4.05 -14.83 -14.21
N ASP A 70 4.97 -14.43 -15.10
CA ASP A 70 6.35 -14.08 -14.70
C ASP A 70 6.38 -12.91 -13.73
N VAL A 71 5.50 -11.91 -13.93
CA VAL A 71 5.38 -10.75 -13.01
C VAL A 71 4.94 -11.21 -11.63
N VAL A 72 3.85 -11.98 -11.55
CA VAL A 72 3.30 -12.38 -10.24
C VAL A 72 4.19 -13.38 -9.54
N ASP A 73 4.87 -14.29 -10.23
CA ASP A 73 5.84 -15.23 -9.65
C ASP A 73 6.98 -14.47 -8.98
N LYS A 74 7.54 -13.48 -9.66
CA LYS A 74 8.60 -12.62 -9.13
C LYS A 74 8.16 -11.88 -7.86
N TYR A 75 7.01 -11.21 -7.91
CA TYR A 75 6.58 -10.37 -6.77
C TYR A 75 5.98 -11.16 -5.63
N HIS A 76 5.34 -12.29 -5.90
CA HIS A 76 4.91 -13.21 -4.85
C HIS A 76 6.09 -13.63 -3.95
N GLU A 77 7.20 -14.09 -4.55
CA GLU A 77 8.39 -14.53 -3.81
C GLU A 77 9.03 -13.36 -3.02
N ILE A 78 9.16 -12.17 -3.62
CA ILE A 78 9.72 -10.99 -2.94
C ILE A 78 8.85 -10.59 -1.74
N ILE A 79 7.53 -10.59 -1.90
CA ILE A 79 6.60 -10.21 -0.85
C ILE A 79 6.61 -11.23 0.28
N LYS A 80 6.49 -12.51 -0.06
CA LYS A 80 6.53 -13.63 0.89
C LYS A 80 7.82 -13.60 1.72
N LYS A 81 8.97 -13.51 1.05
CA LYS A 81 10.26 -13.41 1.71
C LYS A 81 10.37 -12.19 2.62
N SER A 82 9.84 -11.04 2.21
CA SER A 82 9.81 -9.83 3.04
C SER A 82 9.02 -10.02 4.33
N PHE A 83 7.89 -10.72 4.27
CA PHE A 83 7.09 -11.03 5.45
C PHE A 83 7.80 -12.02 6.39
N GLU A 84 8.41 -13.07 5.83
CA GLU A 84 9.20 -14.04 6.60
C GLU A 84 10.36 -13.36 7.31
N ASP A 85 11.14 -12.53 6.61
CA ASP A 85 12.29 -11.82 7.14
C ASP A 85 11.92 -10.83 8.24
N LEU A 86 10.72 -10.22 8.17
CA LEU A 86 10.18 -9.33 9.19
C LEU A 86 9.41 -10.05 10.30
N GLY A 87 9.36 -11.37 10.26
CA GLY A 87 8.73 -12.20 11.28
C GLY A 87 7.20 -12.11 11.31
N ILE A 88 6.55 -11.84 10.18
CA ILE A 88 5.08 -11.93 10.09
C ILE A 88 4.69 -13.41 10.11
N SER A 89 3.89 -13.81 11.08
CA SER A 89 3.66 -15.22 11.44
C SER A 89 2.40 -15.81 10.78
N PHE A 90 2.25 -15.63 9.46
CA PHE A 90 1.17 -16.29 8.71
C PHE A 90 1.23 -17.81 8.88
N ASP A 91 0.08 -18.43 9.09
CA ASP A 91 -0.05 -19.90 9.04
C ASP A 91 -0.07 -20.41 7.60
N GLU A 92 -0.57 -19.59 6.67
CA GLU A 92 -0.47 -19.79 5.23
C GLU A 92 -0.34 -18.45 4.51
N TYR A 93 0.62 -18.36 3.59
CA TYR A 93 0.74 -17.28 2.62
C TYR A 93 0.71 -17.89 1.21
N SER A 94 -0.47 -17.85 0.59
CA SER A 94 -0.73 -18.46 -0.71
C SER A 94 -0.89 -17.40 -1.82
N ARG A 95 -1.59 -17.71 -2.92
CA ARG A 95 -1.71 -16.85 -4.10
C ARG A 95 -3.00 -17.12 -4.87
N THR A 96 -3.57 -16.09 -5.50
CA THR A 96 -4.82 -16.22 -6.26
C THR A 96 -4.65 -16.94 -7.60
N THR A 97 -3.42 -17.16 -8.09
CA THR A 97 -3.15 -18.03 -9.25
C THR A 97 -3.00 -19.52 -8.88
N SER A 98 -3.22 -19.91 -7.59
CA SER A 98 -3.17 -21.32 -7.22
C SER A 98 -4.36 -22.10 -7.81
N LYS A 99 -4.13 -23.37 -8.13
CA LYS A 99 -5.18 -24.25 -8.67
C LYS A 99 -6.37 -24.34 -7.70
N LYS A 100 -6.12 -24.46 -6.40
CA LYS A 100 -7.15 -24.51 -5.38
C LYS A 100 -8.01 -23.24 -5.38
N HIS A 101 -7.38 -22.07 -5.54
CA HIS A 101 -8.12 -20.82 -5.61
C HIS A 101 -9.05 -20.76 -6.82
N TYR A 102 -8.61 -21.20 -7.99
CA TYR A 102 -9.46 -21.30 -9.20
C TYR A 102 -10.70 -22.18 -8.93
N GLU A 103 -10.49 -23.38 -8.39
CA GLU A 103 -11.56 -24.32 -8.08
C GLU A 103 -12.57 -23.68 -7.11
N VAL A 104 -12.10 -23.13 -5.99
CA VAL A 104 -12.98 -22.56 -4.95
C VAL A 104 -13.71 -21.31 -5.45
N SER A 105 -13.05 -20.44 -6.21
CA SER A 105 -13.69 -19.24 -6.78
C SER A 105 -14.76 -19.57 -7.80
N GLN A 106 -14.53 -20.59 -8.64
CA GLN A 106 -15.53 -21.07 -9.59
C GLN A 106 -16.70 -21.75 -8.89
N GLU A 107 -16.47 -22.59 -7.87
CA GLU A 107 -17.52 -23.20 -7.07
C GLU A 107 -18.37 -22.13 -6.34
N PHE A 108 -17.72 -21.12 -5.76
CA PHE A 108 -18.41 -20.01 -5.10
C PHE A 108 -19.32 -19.25 -6.08
N PHE A 109 -18.80 -18.91 -7.26
CA PHE A 109 -19.57 -18.25 -8.31
C PHE A 109 -20.76 -19.11 -8.77
N LEU A 110 -20.54 -20.40 -9.06
CA LEU A 110 -21.61 -21.32 -9.47
C LEU A 110 -22.71 -21.46 -8.42
N LYS A 111 -22.34 -21.51 -7.13
CA LYS A 111 -23.32 -21.57 -6.05
C LYS A 111 -24.24 -20.34 -6.07
N MET A 112 -23.66 -19.13 -6.17
CA MET A 112 -24.43 -17.89 -6.26
C MET A 112 -25.26 -17.83 -7.56
N TYR A 113 -24.70 -18.30 -8.69
CA TYR A 113 -25.41 -18.35 -9.96
C TYR A 113 -26.65 -19.24 -9.89
N HIS A 114 -26.52 -20.44 -9.35
CA HIS A 114 -27.63 -21.37 -9.19
C HIS A 114 -28.68 -20.89 -8.15
N ASN A 115 -28.28 -20.10 -7.18
CA ASN A 115 -29.21 -19.45 -6.25
C ASN A 115 -30.00 -18.30 -6.90
N GLY A 116 -29.61 -17.83 -8.10
CA GLY A 116 -30.25 -16.69 -8.76
C GLY A 116 -29.85 -15.34 -8.19
N ASP A 117 -28.63 -15.23 -7.61
CA ASP A 117 -28.15 -14.01 -6.96
C ASP A 117 -27.60 -12.99 -7.95
N PHE A 118 -27.35 -13.38 -9.23
CA PHE A 118 -26.86 -12.47 -10.25
C PHE A 118 -27.97 -11.95 -11.16
N ILE A 119 -27.78 -10.73 -11.66
CA ILE A 119 -28.53 -10.15 -12.78
C ILE A 119 -27.62 -10.21 -14.00
N GLU A 120 -28.14 -10.69 -15.12
CA GLU A 120 -27.44 -10.63 -16.40
C GLU A 120 -27.76 -9.29 -17.09
N GLU A 121 -26.73 -8.52 -17.45
CA GLU A 121 -26.89 -7.25 -18.16
C GLU A 121 -26.01 -7.25 -19.41
N VAL A 122 -26.56 -6.76 -20.49
CA VAL A 122 -25.83 -6.45 -21.73
C VAL A 122 -25.52 -4.95 -21.72
N SER A 123 -24.24 -4.62 -21.87
CA SER A 123 -23.78 -3.23 -21.94
C SER A 123 -22.81 -3.06 -23.09
N GLU A 124 -22.72 -1.84 -23.60
CA GLU A 124 -21.69 -1.49 -24.58
C GLU A 124 -20.39 -1.15 -23.88
N GLN A 125 -19.30 -1.77 -24.32
CA GLN A 125 -17.94 -1.49 -23.82
C GLN A 125 -17.00 -1.27 -25.00
N TYR A 126 -15.94 -0.49 -24.76
CA TYR A 126 -14.94 -0.25 -25.79
C TYR A 126 -14.13 -1.53 -26.08
N PHE A 127 -13.96 -1.80 -27.36
CA PHE A 127 -13.20 -2.91 -27.90
C PHE A 127 -12.10 -2.40 -28.82
N ASP A 128 -10.90 -2.89 -28.66
CA ASP A 128 -9.78 -2.60 -29.54
C ASP A 128 -9.70 -3.66 -30.63
N GLU A 129 -10.03 -3.29 -31.87
CA GLU A 129 -10.04 -4.24 -32.98
C GLU A 129 -8.64 -4.74 -33.37
N GLN A 130 -7.60 -3.93 -33.15
CA GLN A 130 -6.23 -4.33 -33.43
C GLN A 130 -5.68 -5.28 -32.36
N ALA A 131 -5.96 -5.00 -31.08
CA ALA A 131 -5.58 -5.87 -29.98
C ALA A 131 -6.49 -7.11 -29.85
N GLY A 132 -7.69 -7.06 -30.43
CA GLY A 132 -8.67 -8.16 -30.40
C GLY A 132 -9.30 -8.36 -29.01
N GLU A 133 -9.33 -7.32 -28.15
CA GLU A 133 -9.79 -7.43 -26.78
C GLU A 133 -10.65 -6.23 -26.33
N PHE A 134 -11.57 -6.48 -25.38
CA PHE A 134 -12.30 -5.40 -24.70
C PHE A 134 -11.35 -4.60 -23.83
N LEU A 135 -11.56 -3.28 -23.78
CA LEU A 135 -10.74 -2.36 -23.02
C LEU A 135 -11.36 -2.15 -21.64
N ALA A 136 -10.62 -2.54 -20.62
CA ALA A 136 -10.94 -2.12 -19.28
C ALA A 136 -10.67 -0.61 -19.10
N ASP A 137 -11.31 0.00 -18.11
CA ASP A 137 -11.36 1.44 -17.92
C ASP A 137 -9.98 2.13 -18.01
N ARG A 138 -8.93 1.50 -17.46
CA ARG A 138 -7.54 2.03 -17.49
C ARG A 138 -6.79 1.77 -18.80
N TYR A 139 -7.35 0.98 -19.70
CA TYR A 139 -6.84 0.84 -21.06
C TYR A 139 -7.44 1.87 -22.02
N ILE A 140 -8.32 2.74 -21.52
CA ILE A 140 -8.91 3.82 -22.30
C ILE A 140 -8.38 5.14 -21.80
N VAL A 141 -7.79 5.91 -22.68
CA VAL A 141 -7.23 7.23 -22.39
C VAL A 141 -7.90 8.25 -23.30
N GLY A 142 -8.26 9.39 -22.75
CA GLY A 142 -8.90 10.46 -23.53
C GLY A 142 -8.83 11.80 -22.80
N THR A 143 -9.55 12.78 -23.35
CA THR A 143 -9.63 14.10 -22.73
C THR A 143 -10.73 14.13 -21.67
N CYS A 144 -10.39 14.57 -20.47
CA CYS A 144 -11.35 14.70 -19.37
C CYS A 144 -12.44 15.75 -19.68
N PRO A 145 -13.72 15.42 -19.60
CA PRO A 145 -14.79 16.36 -19.89
C PRO A 145 -14.90 17.52 -18.86
N LYS A 146 -14.33 17.33 -17.65
CA LYS A 146 -14.42 18.31 -16.55
C LYS A 146 -13.27 19.30 -16.50
N CYS A 147 -12.03 18.87 -16.83
CA CYS A 147 -10.86 19.75 -16.72
C CYS A 147 -10.00 19.80 -17.99
N SER A 148 -10.47 19.20 -19.10
CA SER A 148 -9.79 19.15 -20.40
C SER A 148 -8.36 18.59 -20.35
N ASN A 149 -8.06 17.71 -19.42
CA ASN A 149 -6.79 16.99 -19.35
C ASN A 149 -6.78 15.85 -20.39
N ASP A 150 -5.82 15.85 -21.31
CA ASP A 150 -5.70 14.87 -22.41
C ASP A 150 -5.16 13.50 -21.99
N GLY A 151 -4.88 13.27 -20.75
CA GLY A 151 -4.38 11.99 -20.22
C GLY A 151 -5.30 11.38 -19.15
N ALA A 152 -6.62 11.62 -19.24
CA ALA A 152 -7.56 11.04 -18.29
C ALA A 152 -7.84 9.58 -18.65
N TYR A 153 -7.85 8.71 -17.62
CA TYR A 153 -8.26 7.32 -17.76
C TYR A 153 -9.78 7.17 -17.69
N GLY A 154 -10.30 6.06 -18.20
CA GLY A 154 -11.72 5.77 -18.25
C GLY A 154 -12.42 5.68 -16.89
N ASP A 155 -11.68 5.43 -15.79
CA ASP A 155 -12.22 5.36 -14.43
C ASP A 155 -12.06 6.67 -13.65
N GLN A 156 -10.99 7.43 -13.91
CA GLN A 156 -10.66 8.63 -13.14
C GLN A 156 -9.72 9.57 -13.90
N CYS A 157 -9.91 10.86 -13.74
CA CYS A 157 -8.94 11.85 -14.15
C CYS A 157 -7.92 12.09 -13.04
N GLU A 158 -6.65 11.71 -13.26
CA GLU A 158 -5.59 11.89 -12.25
C GLU A 158 -5.26 13.35 -11.93
N LYS A 159 -5.60 14.28 -12.85
CA LYS A 159 -5.34 15.71 -12.65
C LYS A 159 -6.37 16.38 -11.73
N CYS A 160 -7.66 16.15 -11.95
CA CYS A 160 -8.72 16.79 -11.16
C CYS A 160 -9.40 15.85 -10.15
N GLY A 161 -9.02 14.57 -10.12
CA GLY A 161 -9.54 13.58 -9.19
C GLY A 161 -10.98 13.12 -9.47
N SER A 162 -11.61 13.60 -10.57
CA SER A 162 -12.99 13.23 -10.88
C SER A 162 -13.11 11.79 -11.33
N THR A 163 -14.08 11.08 -10.81
CA THR A 163 -14.50 9.77 -11.32
C THR A 163 -15.16 9.96 -12.68
N LEU A 164 -14.84 9.09 -13.62
CA LEU A 164 -15.30 9.10 -15.01
C LEU A 164 -15.87 7.74 -15.39
N SER A 165 -16.69 7.72 -16.43
CA SER A 165 -16.98 6.53 -17.21
C SER A 165 -16.16 6.56 -18.51
N PRO A 166 -15.70 5.41 -19.03
CA PRO A 166 -14.99 5.38 -20.31
C PRO A 166 -15.71 6.11 -21.45
N THR A 167 -17.03 6.03 -21.48
CA THR A 167 -17.88 6.66 -22.49
C THR A 167 -18.02 8.18 -22.33
N GLU A 168 -17.63 8.75 -21.19
CA GLU A 168 -17.61 10.20 -20.95
C GLU A 168 -16.33 10.87 -21.47
N LEU A 169 -15.27 10.09 -21.74
CA LEU A 169 -14.04 10.65 -22.28
C LEU A 169 -14.22 11.24 -23.67
N ILE A 170 -13.64 12.40 -23.89
CA ILE A 170 -13.59 13.03 -25.21
C ILE A 170 -12.40 12.46 -25.98
N ASN A 171 -12.62 12.05 -27.24
CA ASN A 171 -11.61 11.41 -28.10
C ASN A 171 -10.91 10.20 -27.43
N PRO A 172 -11.66 9.18 -26.99
CA PRO A 172 -11.08 8.02 -26.36
C PRO A 172 -10.13 7.26 -27.29
N LYS A 173 -9.02 6.78 -26.76
CA LYS A 173 -8.02 5.95 -27.45
C LYS A 173 -7.68 4.73 -26.61
N SER A 174 -7.39 3.63 -27.27
CA SER A 174 -6.82 2.46 -26.63
C SER A 174 -5.38 2.76 -26.19
N ALA A 175 -5.07 2.53 -24.92
CA ALA A 175 -3.70 2.57 -24.43
C ALA A 175 -2.83 1.37 -24.92
N LEU A 176 -3.46 0.36 -25.54
CA LEU A 176 -2.79 -0.83 -26.07
C LEU A 176 -2.26 -0.59 -27.49
N SER A 177 -3.13 -0.09 -28.39
CA SER A 177 -2.81 0.10 -29.81
C SER A 177 -2.64 1.55 -30.22
N GLY A 178 -3.10 2.52 -29.38
CA GLY A 178 -3.19 3.94 -29.73
C GLY A 178 -4.39 4.30 -30.63
N ASN A 179 -5.14 3.30 -31.13
CA ASN A 179 -6.27 3.51 -32.01
C ASN A 179 -7.53 3.95 -31.27
N VAL A 180 -8.49 4.49 -32.03
CA VAL A 180 -9.84 4.79 -31.52
C VAL A 180 -10.59 3.47 -31.36
N PRO A 181 -11.02 3.10 -30.14
CA PRO A 181 -11.75 1.86 -29.91
C PRO A 181 -13.19 1.98 -30.40
N VAL A 182 -13.82 0.84 -30.69
CA VAL A 182 -15.23 0.75 -31.09
C VAL A 182 -16.08 0.23 -29.93
N LEU A 183 -17.34 0.65 -29.85
CA LEU A 183 -18.28 0.08 -28.88
C LEU A 183 -18.79 -1.27 -29.39
N LYS A 184 -18.75 -2.29 -28.53
CA LYS A 184 -19.34 -3.61 -28.77
C LYS A 184 -20.17 -4.04 -27.58
N GLU A 185 -21.27 -4.71 -27.84
CA GLU A 185 -22.10 -5.30 -26.80
C GLU A 185 -21.36 -6.45 -26.12
N THR A 186 -21.42 -6.48 -24.79
CA THR A 186 -20.95 -7.59 -23.98
C THR A 186 -21.90 -7.86 -22.84
N LYS A 187 -22.06 -9.14 -22.48
CA LYS A 187 -22.89 -9.59 -21.37
C LYS A 187 -22.04 -9.88 -20.15
N ASN A 188 -22.39 -9.30 -19.00
CA ASN A 188 -21.74 -9.55 -17.73
C ASN A 188 -22.77 -9.88 -16.63
N TRP A 189 -22.29 -10.51 -15.54
CA TRP A 189 -23.09 -10.88 -14.38
C TRP A 189 -22.87 -9.88 -13.24
N TYR A 190 -23.97 -9.31 -12.75
CA TYR A 190 -23.96 -8.27 -11.73
C TYR A 190 -24.54 -8.77 -10.42
N LEU A 191 -23.86 -8.51 -9.31
CA LEU A 191 -24.43 -8.69 -7.97
C LEU A 191 -25.27 -7.46 -7.63
N PRO A 192 -26.58 -7.63 -7.40
CA PRO A 192 -27.50 -6.53 -7.04
C PRO A 192 -27.32 -6.15 -5.57
N LEU A 193 -26.27 -5.36 -5.26
CA LEU A 193 -25.90 -4.97 -3.89
C LEU A 193 -27.04 -4.29 -3.12
N ASN A 194 -27.94 -3.59 -3.82
CA ASN A 194 -29.13 -2.97 -3.24
C ASN A 194 -30.07 -3.98 -2.52
N LYS A 195 -30.07 -5.25 -2.92
CA LYS A 195 -30.83 -6.30 -2.20
C LYS A 195 -30.30 -6.55 -0.78
N TYR A 196 -29.04 -6.21 -0.51
CA TYR A 196 -28.37 -6.47 0.75
C TYR A 196 -28.30 -5.25 1.69
N GLU A 197 -28.84 -4.07 1.31
CA GLU A 197 -28.82 -2.84 2.12
C GLU A 197 -29.43 -3.04 3.51
N ASN A 198 -30.59 -3.69 3.57
CA ASN A 198 -31.24 -3.97 4.86
C ASN A 198 -30.41 -4.88 5.74
N PHE A 199 -29.83 -5.94 5.18
CA PHE A 199 -28.92 -6.84 5.90
C PHE A 199 -27.68 -6.08 6.43
N LEU A 200 -27.03 -5.31 5.60
CA LEU A 200 -25.84 -4.53 5.98
C LEU A 200 -26.18 -3.46 7.04
N THR A 201 -27.35 -2.84 6.93
CA THR A 201 -27.83 -1.86 7.92
C THR A 201 -28.07 -2.53 9.29
N GLU A 202 -28.76 -3.65 9.33
CA GLU A 202 -28.99 -4.38 10.58
C GLU A 202 -27.68 -4.89 11.18
N TRP A 203 -26.84 -5.50 10.35
CA TRP A 203 -25.61 -6.10 10.83
C TRP A 203 -24.57 -5.04 11.28
N ILE A 204 -24.27 -4.03 10.45
CA ILE A 204 -23.19 -3.07 10.75
C ILE A 204 -23.73 -1.87 11.53
N ILE A 205 -24.77 -1.17 10.97
CA ILE A 205 -25.17 0.13 11.53
C ILE A 205 -25.83 -0.02 12.90
N LYS A 206 -26.59 -1.12 13.11
CA LYS A 206 -27.20 -1.41 14.40
C LYS A 206 -26.35 -2.34 15.26
N GLY A 207 -25.66 -3.33 14.65
CA GLY A 207 -24.93 -4.36 15.37
C GLY A 207 -23.52 -3.94 15.84
N HIS A 208 -22.82 -3.08 15.09
CA HIS A 208 -21.41 -2.79 15.32
C HIS A 208 -21.09 -1.29 15.51
N LYS A 209 -22.06 -0.52 16.01
CA LYS A 209 -21.90 0.92 16.23
C LYS A 209 -20.80 1.26 17.25
N ASP A 210 -20.68 0.43 18.27
CA ASP A 210 -19.86 0.74 19.45
C ASP A 210 -18.53 -0.04 19.50
N ASP A 211 -18.35 -1.05 18.62
CA ASP A 211 -17.17 -1.92 18.63
C ASP A 211 -16.31 -1.82 17.35
N TRP A 212 -16.86 -1.30 16.24
CA TRP A 212 -16.08 -1.03 15.06
C TRP A 212 -15.44 0.37 15.09
N LYS A 213 -14.27 0.51 14.44
CA LYS A 213 -13.59 1.80 14.37
C LYS A 213 -14.47 2.86 13.69
N PRO A 214 -14.44 4.13 14.17
CA PRO A 214 -15.31 5.20 13.64
C PRO A 214 -15.14 5.47 12.14
N ASN A 215 -13.93 5.33 11.58
CA ASN A 215 -13.67 5.50 10.15
C ASN A 215 -14.37 4.41 9.32
N VAL A 216 -14.32 3.16 9.76
CA VAL A 216 -15.00 2.04 9.10
C VAL A 216 -16.50 2.23 9.14
N TYR A 217 -17.05 2.44 10.34
CA TYR A 217 -18.47 2.67 10.55
C TYR A 217 -18.99 3.87 9.74
N GLY A 218 -18.27 5.00 9.77
CA GLY A 218 -18.64 6.22 9.07
C GLY A 218 -18.66 6.05 7.53
N GLN A 219 -17.67 5.37 6.98
CA GLN A 219 -17.59 5.12 5.54
C GLN A 219 -18.70 4.18 5.07
N VAL A 220 -18.96 3.09 5.78
CA VAL A 220 -20.07 2.17 5.46
C VAL A 220 -21.41 2.89 5.52
N LYS A 221 -21.64 3.68 6.57
CA LYS A 221 -22.86 4.48 6.71
C LYS A 221 -23.06 5.44 5.56
N SER A 222 -22.01 6.11 5.08
CA SER A 222 -22.08 6.99 3.92
C SER A 222 -22.51 6.22 2.66
N TRP A 223 -21.91 5.09 2.38
CA TRP A 223 -22.27 4.26 1.22
C TRP A 223 -23.71 3.76 1.26
N LEU A 224 -24.21 3.33 2.42
CA LEU A 224 -25.59 2.90 2.57
C LEU A 224 -26.60 4.05 2.41
N ASN A 225 -26.23 5.26 2.87
CA ASN A 225 -27.07 6.45 2.71
C ASN A 225 -27.17 6.90 1.23
N ASP A 226 -26.09 6.71 0.46
CA ASP A 226 -26.05 7.05 -0.98
C ASP A 226 -26.81 6.02 -1.84
N GLY A 227 -27.16 4.87 -1.25
CA GLY A 227 -27.79 3.73 -1.92
C GLY A 227 -26.81 2.87 -2.72
N LEU A 228 -26.91 1.55 -2.57
CA LEU A 228 -26.03 0.62 -3.28
C LEU A 228 -26.57 0.33 -4.68
N LYS A 229 -25.67 0.18 -5.65
CA LYS A 229 -25.98 -0.17 -7.04
C LYS A 229 -25.48 -1.56 -7.38
N PRO A 230 -26.11 -2.24 -8.37
CA PRO A 230 -25.59 -3.48 -8.92
C PRO A 230 -24.14 -3.33 -9.36
N ARG A 231 -23.31 -4.34 -9.10
CA ARG A 231 -21.89 -4.33 -9.44
C ARG A 231 -21.51 -5.54 -10.27
N ALA A 232 -20.83 -5.33 -11.39
CA ALA A 232 -20.39 -6.41 -12.25
C ALA A 232 -19.34 -7.28 -11.56
N MET A 233 -19.55 -8.59 -11.56
CA MET A 233 -18.68 -9.61 -10.96
C MET A 233 -17.88 -10.39 -11.98
N THR A 234 -18.02 -10.03 -13.25
CA THR A 234 -17.23 -10.58 -14.37
C THR A 234 -16.64 -9.47 -15.22
N ARG A 235 -15.59 -9.80 -15.97
CA ARG A 235 -14.91 -8.88 -16.88
C ARG A 235 -14.49 -9.59 -18.15
N ASP A 236 -14.45 -8.86 -19.25
CA ASP A 236 -13.90 -9.29 -20.51
C ASP A 236 -12.38 -9.09 -20.48
N LEU A 237 -11.65 -10.06 -19.97
CA LEU A 237 -10.20 -10.07 -19.81
C LEU A 237 -9.65 -11.47 -20.03
N ASN A 238 -8.36 -11.56 -20.38
CA ASN A 238 -7.66 -12.82 -20.59
C ASN A 238 -6.84 -13.29 -19.37
N TRP A 239 -6.72 -12.47 -18.32
CA TRP A 239 -5.96 -12.78 -17.11
C TRP A 239 -6.85 -12.70 -15.87
N GLY A 240 -7.12 -13.84 -15.25
CA GLY A 240 -8.00 -14.01 -14.11
C GLY A 240 -8.61 -15.40 -14.04
N VAL A 241 -9.47 -15.65 -13.06
CA VAL A 241 -10.20 -16.91 -12.93
C VAL A 241 -11.29 -16.98 -14.01
N PRO A 242 -11.29 -17.96 -14.93
CA PRO A 242 -12.32 -18.07 -15.97
C PRO A 242 -13.73 -18.24 -15.39
N VAL A 243 -14.69 -17.55 -15.98
CA VAL A 243 -16.12 -17.71 -15.59
C VAL A 243 -16.57 -19.12 -15.96
N PRO A 244 -17.09 -19.93 -15.04
CA PRO A 244 -17.40 -21.35 -15.26
C PRO A 244 -18.77 -21.58 -15.92
N LEU A 245 -19.11 -20.81 -16.98
CA LEU A 245 -20.37 -20.93 -17.72
C LEU A 245 -20.10 -21.15 -19.20
N LEU A 246 -20.91 -21.98 -19.87
CA LEU A 246 -20.73 -22.35 -21.28
C LEU A 246 -20.80 -21.18 -22.26
N ASN A 247 -21.45 -20.08 -21.89
CA ASN A 247 -21.63 -18.88 -22.73
C ASN A 247 -20.83 -17.69 -22.25
N ALA A 248 -19.73 -17.94 -21.55
CA ALA A 248 -18.86 -16.93 -20.95
C ALA A 248 -17.42 -17.00 -21.47
N GLU A 249 -17.21 -17.44 -22.71
CA GLU A 249 -15.89 -17.48 -23.34
C GLU A 249 -15.24 -16.09 -23.37
N GLY A 250 -13.94 -16.02 -23.04
CA GLY A 250 -13.19 -14.76 -22.98
C GLY A 250 -13.52 -13.89 -21.76
N LYS A 251 -14.19 -14.45 -20.74
CA LYS A 251 -14.53 -13.74 -19.50
C LYS A 251 -13.89 -14.37 -18.29
N VAL A 252 -13.49 -13.49 -17.36
CA VAL A 252 -12.95 -13.87 -16.05
C VAL A 252 -13.80 -13.30 -14.92
N LEU A 253 -13.71 -13.89 -13.75
CA LEU A 253 -14.23 -13.29 -12.54
C LEU A 253 -13.51 -11.96 -12.26
N TYR A 254 -14.26 -10.97 -11.81
CA TYR A 254 -13.66 -9.68 -11.46
C TYR A 254 -12.71 -9.85 -10.27
N VAL A 255 -11.53 -9.23 -10.34
CA VAL A 255 -10.47 -9.38 -9.30
C VAL A 255 -11.00 -9.15 -7.89
N TRP A 256 -11.97 -8.27 -7.71
CA TRP A 256 -12.57 -7.99 -6.40
C TRP A 256 -13.72 -8.93 -6.02
N PHE A 257 -14.07 -9.84 -6.89
CA PHE A 257 -14.88 -11.01 -6.57
C PHE A 257 -13.99 -12.18 -6.12
N ASP A 258 -12.94 -12.49 -6.89
CA ASP A 258 -12.08 -13.64 -6.58
C ASP A 258 -11.07 -13.37 -5.46
N ALA A 259 -10.48 -12.17 -5.36
CA ALA A 259 -9.49 -11.86 -4.32
C ALA A 259 -9.95 -12.16 -2.89
N PRO A 260 -11.13 -11.72 -2.40
CA PRO A 260 -11.56 -12.05 -1.05
C PRO A 260 -11.91 -13.54 -0.86
N ILE A 261 -12.26 -14.27 -1.92
CA ILE A 261 -12.41 -15.73 -1.86
C ILE A 261 -11.06 -16.40 -1.61
N GLY A 262 -9.95 -15.71 -1.92
CA GLY A 262 -8.60 -16.13 -1.57
C GLY A 262 -8.44 -16.48 -0.10
N TYR A 263 -9.05 -15.72 0.81
CA TYR A 263 -9.01 -16.05 2.23
C TYR A 263 -9.58 -17.44 2.52
N ILE A 264 -10.65 -17.83 1.83
CA ILE A 264 -11.30 -19.13 1.99
C ILE A 264 -10.44 -20.23 1.36
N SER A 265 -9.99 -20.06 0.12
CA SER A 265 -9.19 -21.06 -0.60
C SER A 265 -7.85 -21.32 0.10
N PHE A 266 -7.18 -20.27 0.58
CA PHE A 266 -5.91 -20.39 1.31
C PHE A 266 -6.13 -21.07 2.69
N THR A 267 -7.25 -20.81 3.35
CA THR A 267 -7.61 -21.57 4.56
C THR A 267 -7.85 -23.04 4.26
N GLN A 268 -8.42 -23.39 3.09
CA GLN A 268 -8.56 -24.78 2.67
C GLN A 268 -7.19 -25.43 2.44
N GLU A 269 -6.28 -24.77 1.73
CA GLU A 269 -4.91 -25.26 1.53
C GLU A 269 -4.18 -25.49 2.85
N TRP A 270 -4.26 -24.52 3.77
CA TRP A 270 -3.70 -24.65 5.10
C TRP A 270 -4.30 -25.81 5.89
N ALA A 271 -5.63 -25.94 5.87
CA ALA A 271 -6.32 -26.99 6.60
C ALA A 271 -5.99 -28.39 6.07
N GLU A 272 -5.90 -28.56 4.75
CA GLU A 272 -5.47 -29.79 4.09
C GLU A 272 -4.04 -30.21 4.54
N LYS A 273 -3.10 -29.23 4.53
CA LYS A 273 -1.70 -29.46 4.96
C LYS A 273 -1.58 -29.83 6.45
N ASN A 274 -2.50 -29.36 7.28
CA ASN A 274 -2.42 -29.50 8.75
C ASN A 274 -3.46 -30.49 9.32
N GLY A 275 -4.21 -31.21 8.50
CA GLY A 275 -5.23 -32.15 8.94
C GLY A 275 -6.36 -31.50 9.73
N LYS A 276 -6.68 -30.24 9.44
CA LYS A 276 -7.73 -29.46 10.07
C LYS A 276 -8.96 -29.37 9.16
N ASN A 277 -10.09 -28.96 9.73
CA ASN A 277 -11.31 -28.71 8.98
C ASN A 277 -11.50 -27.20 8.79
N TRP A 278 -11.35 -26.70 7.55
CA TRP A 278 -11.46 -25.28 7.22
C TRP A 278 -12.86 -24.69 7.56
N LYS A 279 -13.91 -25.52 7.52
CA LYS A 279 -15.27 -25.10 7.86
C LYS A 279 -15.42 -24.65 9.32
N ASP A 280 -14.58 -25.16 10.20
CA ASP A 280 -14.54 -24.74 11.61
C ASP A 280 -14.14 -23.28 11.79
N TYR A 281 -13.51 -22.66 10.78
CA TYR A 281 -13.05 -21.29 10.78
C TYR A 281 -13.94 -20.35 9.96
N TRP A 282 -14.68 -20.87 8.97
CA TRP A 282 -15.49 -20.06 8.07
C TRP A 282 -17.00 -20.27 8.19
N GLN A 283 -17.44 -21.42 8.75
CA GLN A 283 -18.84 -21.84 8.78
C GLN A 283 -19.32 -22.17 10.21
N ASN A 284 -18.54 -21.83 11.23
CA ASN A 284 -18.83 -22.16 12.62
C ASN A 284 -18.94 -20.88 13.47
N GLU A 285 -20.08 -20.64 14.08
CA GLU A 285 -20.36 -19.48 14.95
C GLU A 285 -19.43 -19.40 16.19
N ASN A 286 -18.73 -20.49 16.56
CA ASN A 286 -17.70 -20.46 17.61
C ASN A 286 -16.33 -19.97 17.10
N CYS A 287 -16.25 -19.42 15.91
CA CYS A 287 -15.07 -18.77 15.36
C CYS A 287 -15.33 -17.29 15.14
N ASP A 288 -14.43 -16.45 15.63
CA ASP A 288 -14.44 -15.01 15.33
C ASP A 288 -13.60 -14.75 14.09
N LEU A 289 -14.21 -14.17 13.06
CA LEU A 289 -13.55 -13.75 11.83
C LEU A 289 -13.16 -12.26 11.94
N VAL A 290 -11.89 -11.95 11.71
CA VAL A 290 -11.36 -10.58 11.77
C VAL A 290 -10.52 -10.30 10.52
N HIS A 291 -10.84 -9.21 9.79
CA HIS A 291 -10.12 -8.77 8.60
C HIS A 291 -9.30 -7.52 8.87
N PHE A 292 -7.97 -7.61 8.82
CA PHE A 292 -7.07 -6.44 8.89
C PHE A 292 -6.87 -5.85 7.50
N ILE A 293 -7.18 -4.56 7.33
CA ILE A 293 -7.19 -3.91 6.02
C ILE A 293 -6.66 -2.46 6.08
N GLY A 294 -6.30 -1.90 4.93
CA GLY A 294 -6.18 -0.46 4.74
C GLY A 294 -7.56 0.17 4.46
N LYS A 295 -7.72 1.46 4.73
CA LYS A 295 -8.99 2.21 4.55
C LYS A 295 -9.58 2.13 3.15
N ASP A 296 -8.75 1.96 2.14
CA ASP A 296 -9.13 1.80 0.73
C ASP A 296 -9.88 0.50 0.46
N ASN A 297 -9.78 -0.48 1.35
CA ASN A 297 -10.44 -1.77 1.25
C ASN A 297 -11.74 -1.90 2.07
N ILE A 298 -12.18 -0.83 2.76
CA ILE A 298 -13.38 -0.87 3.63
C ILE A 298 -14.62 -1.32 2.85
N VAL A 299 -14.87 -0.75 1.68
CA VAL A 299 -16.05 -1.07 0.86
C VAL A 299 -16.08 -2.55 0.47
N PHE A 300 -14.91 -3.14 0.19
CA PHE A 300 -14.83 -4.55 -0.19
C PHE A 300 -15.12 -5.48 0.97
N HIS A 301 -14.51 -5.22 2.13
CA HIS A 301 -14.61 -6.11 3.29
C HIS A 301 -15.85 -5.87 4.15
N CYS A 302 -16.50 -4.71 4.01
CA CYS A 302 -17.68 -4.38 4.81
C CYS A 302 -18.99 -4.38 4.02
N ILE A 303 -18.94 -4.30 2.68
CA ILE A 303 -20.14 -4.24 1.83
C ILE A 303 -20.14 -5.39 0.83
N ILE A 304 -19.14 -5.47 -0.08
CA ILE A 304 -19.17 -6.39 -1.21
C ILE A 304 -19.00 -7.83 -0.76
N PHE A 305 -17.91 -8.16 -0.06
CA PHE A 305 -17.63 -9.51 0.38
C PHE A 305 -18.67 -10.05 1.37
N PRO A 306 -19.15 -9.30 2.38
CA PRO A 306 -20.27 -9.74 3.20
C PRO A 306 -21.57 -9.99 2.42
N SER A 307 -21.86 -9.18 1.40
CA SER A 307 -23.00 -9.44 0.51
C SER A 307 -22.83 -10.73 -0.29
N MET A 308 -21.61 -11.03 -0.76
CA MET A 308 -21.30 -12.30 -1.43
C MET A 308 -21.44 -13.49 -0.45
N MET A 309 -20.91 -13.38 0.76
CA MET A 309 -21.05 -14.43 1.80
C MET A 309 -22.52 -14.65 2.19
N LYS A 310 -23.31 -13.56 2.28
CA LYS A 310 -24.75 -13.63 2.56
C LYS A 310 -25.51 -14.29 1.41
N ALA A 311 -25.19 -13.98 0.17
CA ALA A 311 -25.73 -14.61 -1.02
C ALA A 311 -25.42 -16.12 -1.07
N HIS A 312 -24.18 -16.49 -0.81
CA HIS A 312 -23.75 -17.88 -0.74
C HIS A 312 -24.47 -18.65 0.37
N GLY A 313 -24.67 -18.06 1.54
CA GLY A 313 -25.53 -18.55 2.63
C GLY A 313 -24.86 -19.47 3.64
N GLU A 314 -23.56 -19.80 3.51
CA GLU A 314 -22.90 -20.79 4.37
C GLU A 314 -21.79 -20.20 5.27
N TYR A 315 -21.46 -18.90 5.16
CA TYR A 315 -20.33 -18.29 5.83
C TYR A 315 -20.73 -17.42 7.03
N ILE A 316 -19.88 -17.40 8.05
CA ILE A 316 -20.00 -16.46 9.17
C ILE A 316 -19.60 -15.05 8.72
N MET A 317 -20.19 -14.02 9.37
CA MET A 317 -19.84 -12.64 9.11
C MET A 317 -18.63 -12.20 9.95
N PRO A 318 -17.82 -11.23 9.47
CA PRO A 318 -16.74 -10.67 10.26
C PRO A 318 -17.22 -10.08 11.58
N GLN A 319 -16.58 -10.47 12.67
CA GLN A 319 -16.79 -9.84 13.97
C GLN A 319 -16.25 -8.41 13.99
N ASN A 320 -15.11 -8.19 13.37
CA ASN A 320 -14.53 -6.86 13.25
C ASN A 320 -13.69 -6.73 11.97
N VAL A 321 -13.56 -5.49 11.48
CA VAL A 321 -12.76 -5.14 10.33
C VAL A 321 -11.88 -3.93 10.70
N PRO A 322 -10.78 -4.15 11.46
CA PRO A 322 -9.87 -3.07 11.83
C PRO A 322 -9.16 -2.51 10.59
N ALA A 323 -9.60 -1.32 10.15
CA ALA A 323 -8.99 -0.59 9.05
C ALA A 323 -8.06 0.52 9.56
N PHE A 324 -6.93 0.67 8.86
CA PHE A 324 -5.91 1.66 9.16
C PHE A 324 -5.87 2.74 8.07
N GLU A 325 -5.52 3.95 8.48
CA GLU A 325 -5.29 5.09 7.62
C GLU A 325 -3.93 4.97 6.89
N PHE A 326 -3.52 5.97 6.10
CA PHE A 326 -2.27 5.90 5.37
C PHE A 326 -1.07 6.36 6.17
N LEU A 327 0.08 5.76 5.90
CA LEU A 327 1.37 6.23 6.35
C LEU A 327 2.03 7.03 5.22
N ASN A 328 2.46 8.25 5.53
CA ASN A 328 3.29 9.07 4.67
C ASN A 328 4.78 8.82 4.94
N LEU A 329 5.64 9.23 4.04
CA LEU A 329 7.09 9.14 4.14
C LEU A 329 7.70 10.50 3.93
N GLU A 330 8.46 11.01 4.94
CA GLU A 330 9.09 12.34 4.90
C GLU A 330 8.09 13.43 4.47
N ASN A 331 6.88 13.39 5.05
CA ASN A 331 5.74 14.28 4.80
C ASN A 331 5.13 14.22 3.38
N ASP A 332 5.58 13.30 2.54
CA ASP A 332 5.00 13.05 1.22
C ASP A 332 4.24 11.71 1.19
N LYS A 333 3.19 11.61 0.37
CA LYS A 333 2.45 10.35 0.18
C LYS A 333 3.36 9.30 -0.45
N ILE A 334 3.42 8.10 0.15
CA ILE A 334 4.10 6.94 -0.43
C ILE A 334 3.51 6.62 -1.81
N SER A 335 4.37 6.32 -2.79
CA SER A 335 3.97 6.06 -4.17
C SER A 335 4.85 5.01 -4.83
N THR A 336 4.27 3.86 -5.13
CA THR A 336 4.94 2.76 -5.84
C THR A 336 5.34 3.15 -7.27
N SER A 337 4.46 3.87 -7.99
CA SER A 337 4.71 4.29 -9.38
C SER A 337 5.86 5.30 -9.50
N ARG A 338 6.06 6.13 -8.47
CA ARG A 338 7.17 7.11 -8.38
C ARG A 338 8.39 6.55 -7.65
N ASN A 339 8.37 5.29 -7.24
CA ASN A 339 9.41 4.68 -6.39
C ASN A 339 9.72 5.50 -5.12
N TRP A 340 8.72 6.24 -4.60
CA TRP A 340 8.80 7.00 -3.35
C TRP A 340 8.31 6.15 -2.20
N ALA A 341 9.18 5.28 -1.70
CA ALA A 341 8.85 4.30 -0.66
C ALA A 341 10.12 3.81 0.06
N VAL A 342 9.96 3.31 1.27
CA VAL A 342 10.93 2.42 1.92
C VAL A 342 10.40 0.99 1.73
N TRP A 343 11.09 0.22 0.90
CA TRP A 343 10.70 -1.16 0.58
C TRP A 343 11.12 -2.11 1.70
N ALA A 344 10.28 -3.08 2.00
CA ALA A 344 10.52 -4.03 3.10
C ALA A 344 11.82 -4.84 2.89
N HIS A 345 12.04 -5.36 1.68
CA HIS A 345 13.24 -6.13 1.34
C HIS A 345 14.52 -5.29 1.37
N ASP A 346 14.45 -4.00 0.94
CA ASP A 346 15.59 -3.06 1.03
C ASP A 346 15.93 -2.76 2.49
N TYR A 347 14.90 -2.54 3.33
CA TYR A 347 15.12 -2.32 4.75
C TYR A 347 15.85 -3.50 5.41
N VAL A 348 15.42 -4.74 5.14
CA VAL A 348 16.05 -5.93 5.70
C VAL A 348 17.52 -6.06 5.27
N ALA A 349 17.83 -5.68 4.03
CA ALA A 349 19.19 -5.68 3.51
C ALA A 349 20.05 -4.55 4.12
N ASP A 350 19.50 -3.35 4.29
CA ASP A 350 20.23 -2.19 4.82
C ASP A 350 20.40 -2.23 6.35
N PHE A 351 19.48 -2.89 7.08
CA PHE A 351 19.44 -2.98 8.54
C PHE A 351 19.39 -4.45 9.02
N PRO A 352 20.43 -5.25 8.77
CA PRO A 352 20.43 -6.66 9.15
C PRO A 352 20.32 -6.84 10.67
N GLY A 353 19.40 -7.71 11.09
CA GLY A 353 19.15 -8.00 12.51
C GLY A 353 18.33 -6.93 13.26
N GLN A 354 17.83 -5.90 12.57
CA GLN A 354 17.06 -4.80 13.17
C GLN A 354 15.56 -4.84 12.80
N GLN A 355 15.03 -6.03 12.56
CA GLN A 355 13.61 -6.21 12.19
C GLN A 355 12.65 -5.63 13.25
N ASP A 356 12.94 -5.90 14.54
CA ASP A 356 12.12 -5.40 15.65
C ASP A 356 12.21 -3.89 15.82
N VAL A 357 13.29 -3.25 15.39
CA VAL A 357 13.40 -1.79 15.37
C VAL A 357 12.38 -1.19 14.40
N LEU A 358 12.24 -1.77 13.20
CA LEU A 358 11.22 -1.34 12.25
C LEU A 358 9.81 -1.61 12.77
N ARG A 359 9.56 -2.81 13.31
CA ARG A 359 8.26 -3.18 13.88
C ARG A 359 7.85 -2.21 14.97
N TYR A 360 8.74 -1.90 15.90
CA TYR A 360 8.53 -0.93 16.97
C TYR A 360 8.23 0.48 16.42
N ALA A 361 9.06 0.96 15.51
CA ALA A 361 8.90 2.30 14.92
C ALA A 361 7.57 2.46 14.18
N LEU A 362 7.16 1.45 13.41
CA LEU A 362 5.91 1.47 12.67
C LEU A 362 4.69 1.35 13.59
N LEU A 363 4.74 0.49 14.62
CA LEU A 363 3.64 0.33 15.57
C LEU A 363 3.46 1.58 16.45
N SER A 364 4.56 2.17 16.93
CA SER A 364 4.49 3.39 17.76
C SER A 364 3.90 4.60 17.02
N SER A 365 3.94 4.59 15.70
CA SER A 365 3.32 5.57 14.81
C SER A 365 2.26 4.98 13.88
N ALA A 366 1.65 3.84 14.26
CA ALA A 366 0.62 3.21 13.43
C ALA A 366 -0.52 4.20 13.11
N PRO A 367 -0.98 4.26 11.85
CA PRO A 367 -2.03 5.19 11.42
C PRO A 367 -3.43 4.65 11.80
N GLU A 368 -3.72 4.50 13.09
CA GLU A 368 -4.93 3.83 13.59
C GLU A 368 -6.22 4.61 13.36
N THR A 369 -6.17 5.95 13.46
CA THR A 369 -7.36 6.81 13.42
C THR A 369 -7.23 7.99 12.46
N LYS A 370 -6.02 8.29 12.02
CA LYS A 370 -5.68 9.34 11.06
C LYS A 370 -4.39 8.99 10.35
N ASP A 371 -4.18 9.57 9.18
CA ASP A 371 -2.92 9.46 8.45
C ASP A 371 -1.75 9.87 9.37
N ASN A 372 -0.65 9.16 9.28
CA ASN A 372 0.56 9.42 10.04
C ASN A 372 1.77 9.54 9.13
N ASN A 373 2.92 9.87 9.68
CA ASN A 373 4.14 10.09 8.91
C ASN A 373 5.31 9.30 9.49
N PHE A 374 6.09 8.68 8.64
CA PHE A 374 7.37 8.07 8.96
C PHE A 374 8.49 9.01 8.51
N THR A 375 9.44 9.27 9.40
CA THR A 375 10.70 9.92 9.04
C THR A 375 11.87 9.09 9.54
N TRP A 376 12.96 9.08 8.81
CA TRP A 376 14.19 8.40 9.23
C TRP A 376 14.75 8.96 10.54
N LYS A 377 14.55 10.26 10.79
CA LYS A 377 14.99 10.89 12.06
C LYS A 377 14.15 10.44 13.25
N ASP A 378 12.83 10.29 13.09
CA ASP A 378 11.97 9.72 14.14
C ASP A 378 12.29 8.24 14.39
N PHE A 379 12.53 7.47 13.32
CA PHE A 379 12.99 6.08 13.42
C PHE A 379 14.28 5.95 14.26
N GLN A 380 15.29 6.76 13.98
CA GLN A 380 16.53 6.81 14.76
C GLN A 380 16.27 7.19 16.23
N THR A 381 15.43 8.19 16.47
CA THR A 381 15.08 8.65 17.82
C THR A 381 14.40 7.54 18.61
N LYS A 382 13.45 6.83 18.02
CA LYS A 382 12.76 5.69 18.64
C LYS A 382 13.72 4.56 18.99
N ASN A 383 14.63 4.23 18.08
CA ASN A 383 15.66 3.24 18.38
C ASN A 383 16.58 3.72 19.51
N ASN A 384 17.23 4.87 19.34
CA ASN A 384 18.31 5.29 20.22
C ASN A 384 17.82 5.69 21.62
N SER A 385 16.69 6.42 21.69
CA SER A 385 16.18 6.93 22.96
C SER A 385 15.25 5.93 23.67
N GLU A 386 14.44 5.17 22.94
CA GLU A 386 13.43 4.31 23.55
C GLU A 386 13.92 2.85 23.65
N LEU A 387 14.28 2.20 22.52
CA LEU A 387 14.71 0.81 22.54
C LEU A 387 16.07 0.63 23.21
N VAL A 388 17.08 1.42 22.85
CA VAL A 388 18.40 1.38 23.46
C VAL A 388 18.38 2.04 24.84
N GLY A 389 17.87 3.27 24.94
CA GLY A 389 17.98 4.09 26.15
C GLY A 389 17.05 3.69 27.28
N ILE A 390 15.90 3.07 27.00
CA ILE A 390 14.92 2.69 28.02
C ILE A 390 14.80 1.18 28.12
N PHE A 391 14.30 0.50 27.08
CA PHE A 391 13.99 -0.93 27.14
C PHE A 391 15.23 -1.79 27.28
N GLY A 392 16.19 -1.67 26.38
CA GLY A 392 17.43 -2.42 26.39
C GLY A 392 18.33 -2.06 27.57
N ASN A 393 18.38 -0.77 27.97
CA ASN A 393 19.16 -0.30 29.10
C ASN A 393 18.70 -0.95 30.41
N PHE A 394 17.39 -0.96 30.68
CA PHE A 394 16.87 -1.60 31.89
C PHE A 394 17.26 -3.08 31.97
N ILE A 395 16.95 -3.84 30.90
CA ILE A 395 17.20 -5.29 30.87
C ILE A 395 18.69 -5.61 31.02
N ASN A 396 19.54 -4.88 30.28
CA ASN A 396 20.99 -5.07 30.36
C ASN A 396 21.53 -4.77 31.76
N ARG A 397 21.06 -3.70 32.42
CA ARG A 397 21.48 -3.38 33.79
C ARG A 397 21.10 -4.48 34.77
N VAL A 398 19.89 -5.02 34.71
CA VAL A 398 19.44 -6.13 35.56
C VAL A 398 20.33 -7.33 35.36
N ALA A 399 20.50 -7.81 34.12
CA ALA A 399 21.28 -9.00 33.81
C ALA A 399 22.74 -8.85 34.20
N VAL A 400 23.38 -7.71 33.89
CA VAL A 400 24.80 -7.44 34.25
C VAL A 400 24.99 -7.40 35.78
N LEU A 401 24.07 -6.79 36.53
CA LEU A 401 24.21 -6.76 37.99
C LEU A 401 23.98 -8.12 38.65
N ILE A 402 23.07 -8.94 38.12
CA ILE A 402 22.86 -10.31 38.58
C ILE A 402 24.13 -11.15 38.31
N HIS A 403 24.71 -11.06 37.13
CA HIS A 403 25.98 -11.74 36.83
C HIS A 403 27.12 -11.27 37.76
N LYS A 404 27.23 -9.96 37.92
CA LYS A 404 28.33 -9.35 38.69
C LYS A 404 28.27 -9.69 40.17
N TYR A 405 27.11 -9.70 40.79
CA TYR A 405 26.96 -9.81 42.23
C TYR A 405 26.51 -11.19 42.70
N TYR A 406 25.82 -11.93 41.84
CA TYR A 406 25.21 -13.23 42.17
C TYR A 406 25.54 -14.32 41.15
N ASN A 407 26.64 -14.14 40.41
CA ASN A 407 27.19 -15.16 39.50
C ASN A 407 26.15 -15.72 38.51
N GLY A 408 25.20 -14.88 38.06
CA GLY A 408 24.13 -15.24 37.13
C GLY A 408 22.95 -15.98 37.77
N GLU A 409 22.88 -16.07 39.08
CA GLU A 409 21.74 -16.62 39.82
C GLU A 409 20.85 -15.50 40.35
N ILE A 410 19.54 -15.60 40.14
CA ILE A 410 18.57 -14.63 40.68
C ILE A 410 18.62 -14.70 42.20
N PRO A 411 18.91 -13.56 42.87
CA PRO A 411 19.08 -13.55 44.31
C PRO A 411 17.78 -13.85 45.08
N GLN A 412 17.93 -14.15 46.37
CA GLN A 412 16.76 -14.32 47.26
C GLN A 412 15.99 -13.03 47.40
N GLY A 413 14.69 -13.13 47.28
CA GLY A 413 13.73 -12.02 47.40
C GLY A 413 12.32 -12.53 47.54
N THR A 414 11.41 -11.62 47.81
CA THR A 414 9.99 -11.92 47.93
C THR A 414 9.14 -11.03 47.03
N PRO A 415 8.02 -11.52 46.49
CA PRO A 415 7.08 -10.69 45.78
C PRO A 415 6.66 -9.44 46.64
N SER A 416 6.58 -8.30 46.00
CA SER A 416 6.23 -7.04 46.59
C SER A 416 5.23 -6.26 45.69
N GLU A 417 4.86 -5.04 46.08
CA GLU A 417 3.85 -4.22 45.38
C GLU A 417 4.20 -3.99 43.87
N GLU A 418 5.49 -4.03 43.52
CA GLU A 418 5.95 -3.86 42.13
C GLU A 418 5.46 -4.97 41.19
N ILE A 419 5.16 -6.15 41.69
CA ILE A 419 4.57 -7.25 40.91
C ILE A 419 3.16 -6.90 40.42
N LYS A 420 2.43 -6.08 41.18
CA LYS A 420 1.13 -5.58 40.77
C LYS A 420 1.21 -4.70 39.52
N GLU A 421 2.30 -3.95 39.35
CA GLU A 421 2.49 -3.16 38.12
C GLU A 421 2.70 -4.06 36.89
N ILE A 422 3.28 -5.25 37.06
CA ILE A 422 3.42 -6.25 36.00
C ILE A 422 2.03 -6.76 35.58
N SER A 423 1.23 -7.24 36.51
CA SER A 423 -0.10 -7.80 36.24
C SER A 423 -1.06 -6.75 35.67
N LYS A 424 -1.01 -5.52 36.18
CA LYS A 424 -1.75 -4.37 35.66
C LYS A 424 -1.37 -4.05 34.22
N THR A 425 -0.07 -4.00 33.92
CA THR A 425 0.43 -3.74 32.56
C THR A 425 -0.02 -4.84 31.60
N ALA A 426 0.05 -6.11 31.99
CA ALA A 426 -0.42 -7.21 31.16
C ALA A 426 -1.92 -7.07 30.83
N THR A 427 -2.73 -6.70 31.83
CA THR A 427 -4.17 -6.45 31.69
C THR A 427 -4.44 -5.27 30.73
N GLU A 428 -3.75 -4.14 30.92
CA GLU A 428 -3.87 -2.96 30.05
C GLU A 428 -3.53 -3.30 28.58
N ILE A 429 -2.42 -4.02 28.35
CA ILE A 429 -2.02 -4.42 27.00
C ILE A 429 -3.09 -5.31 26.38
N ARG A 430 -3.64 -6.28 27.10
CA ARG A 430 -4.74 -7.12 26.62
C ARG A 430 -5.95 -6.28 26.23
N GLU A 431 -6.41 -5.38 27.10
CA GLU A 431 -7.56 -4.54 26.85
C GLU A 431 -7.41 -3.64 25.62
N PHE A 432 -6.20 -3.09 25.40
CA PHE A 432 -5.89 -2.31 24.21
C PHE A 432 -5.84 -3.17 22.95
N LEU A 433 -5.21 -4.35 22.99
CA LEU A 433 -5.13 -5.24 21.82
C LEU A 433 -6.50 -5.81 21.44
N GLU A 434 -7.37 -6.10 22.40
CA GLU A 434 -8.76 -6.51 22.14
C GLU A 434 -9.59 -5.41 21.46
N LYS A 435 -9.21 -4.12 21.64
CA LYS A 435 -9.81 -2.94 20.98
C LYS A 435 -9.07 -2.49 19.73
N TYR A 436 -8.02 -3.23 19.31
CA TYR A 436 -7.17 -2.88 18.17
C TYR A 436 -6.44 -1.53 18.34
N GLU A 437 -6.04 -1.21 19.58
CA GLU A 437 -5.31 0.00 19.99
C GLU A 437 -3.82 -0.32 20.21
N PHE A 438 -3.10 -0.60 19.13
CA PHE A 438 -1.71 -1.11 19.18
C PHE A 438 -0.71 -0.10 19.76
N ARG A 439 -0.91 1.19 19.46
CA ARG A 439 -0.06 2.26 20.00
C ARG A 439 -0.16 2.35 21.52
N ASN A 440 -1.37 2.26 22.06
CA ASN A 440 -1.62 2.29 23.50
C ASN A 440 -1.02 1.05 24.17
N ALA A 441 -1.23 -0.13 23.59
CA ALA A 441 -0.65 -1.38 24.07
C ALA A 441 0.89 -1.32 24.11
N LEU A 442 1.54 -0.84 23.05
CA LEU A 442 3.00 -0.66 23.00
C LEU A 442 3.49 0.38 24.01
N SER A 443 2.71 1.45 24.24
CA SER A 443 3.02 2.47 25.25
C SER A 443 3.00 1.89 26.66
N SER A 444 2.01 1.04 27.02
CA SER A 444 1.97 0.35 28.32
C SER A 444 3.19 -0.55 28.53
N LEU A 445 3.62 -1.29 27.51
CA LEU A 445 4.86 -2.08 27.56
C LEU A 445 6.09 -1.20 27.87
N MET A 446 6.22 -0.06 27.21
CA MET A 446 7.33 0.86 27.41
C MET A 446 7.28 1.57 28.75
N ASN A 447 6.08 1.79 29.30
CA ASN A 447 5.92 2.34 30.66
C ASN A 447 6.42 1.38 31.72
N LEU A 448 6.22 0.06 31.56
CA LEU A 448 6.80 -0.94 32.46
C LEU A 448 8.34 -0.91 32.40
N ALA A 449 8.95 -0.72 31.23
CA ALA A 449 10.39 -0.57 31.11
C ALA A 449 10.91 0.73 31.78
N ARG A 450 10.15 1.83 31.67
CA ARG A 450 10.46 3.09 32.41
C ARG A 450 10.35 2.90 33.91
N PHE A 451 9.29 2.24 34.36
CA PHE A 451 9.11 1.89 35.77
C PHE A 451 10.29 1.07 36.30
N GLY A 452 10.72 0.05 35.58
CA GLY A 452 11.89 -0.75 35.95
C GLY A 452 13.18 0.06 36.06
N ASN A 453 13.44 1.00 35.12
CA ASN A 453 14.59 1.90 35.21
C ASN A 453 14.52 2.82 36.45
N GLN A 454 13.33 3.39 36.72
CA GLN A 454 13.11 4.25 37.89
C GLN A 454 13.28 3.47 39.18
N TYR A 455 12.75 2.25 39.26
CA TYR A 455 12.91 1.34 40.38
C TYR A 455 14.40 1.08 40.68
N LEU A 456 15.17 0.66 39.70
CA LEU A 456 16.62 0.44 39.86
C LEU A 456 17.37 1.72 40.29
N GLN A 457 16.94 2.89 39.79
CA GLN A 457 17.56 4.16 40.16
C GLN A 457 17.25 4.55 41.58
N THR A 458 16.05 4.26 42.10
CA THR A 458 15.64 4.51 43.47
C THR A 458 16.34 3.55 44.45
N GLU A 459 16.41 2.28 44.10
CA GLU A 459 17.00 1.25 44.99
C GLU A 459 18.54 1.23 44.98
N GLU A 460 19.19 1.78 43.95
CA GLU A 460 20.64 1.92 43.79
C GLU A 460 21.43 0.62 44.12
N PRO A 461 21.11 -0.55 43.54
CA PRO A 461 21.75 -1.85 43.89
C PRO A 461 23.27 -1.84 43.76
N TRP A 462 23.84 -1.00 42.92
CA TRP A 462 25.28 -0.80 42.75
C TRP A 462 25.94 -0.08 43.97
N LYS A 463 25.15 0.61 44.79
CA LYS A 463 25.64 1.20 46.06
C LYS A 463 25.33 0.29 47.23
N THR A 464 24.08 -0.20 47.32
CA THR A 464 23.59 -0.97 48.48
C THR A 464 24.24 -2.32 48.64
N ILE A 465 24.87 -2.87 47.60
CA ILE A 465 25.58 -4.17 47.65
C ILE A 465 26.66 -4.26 48.77
N LYS A 466 27.23 -3.10 49.14
CA LYS A 466 28.29 -3.06 50.19
C LYS A 466 27.72 -2.96 51.58
N ASP A 467 26.66 -2.13 51.76
CA ASP A 467 26.14 -1.72 53.07
C ASP A 467 24.86 -2.47 53.47
N SER A 468 24.12 -3.01 52.46
CA SER A 468 22.83 -3.69 52.64
C SER A 468 22.63 -4.75 51.58
N PRO A 469 23.40 -5.87 51.59
CA PRO A 469 23.32 -6.93 50.55
C PRO A 469 21.92 -7.53 50.39
N GLU A 470 21.12 -7.62 51.47
CA GLU A 470 19.75 -8.12 51.45
C GLU A 470 18.84 -7.16 50.68
N LYS A 471 19.01 -5.85 50.80
CA LYS A 471 18.29 -4.84 50.00
C LYS A 471 18.65 -4.99 48.51
N THR A 472 19.94 -5.19 48.22
CA THR A 472 20.38 -5.42 46.84
C THR A 472 19.79 -6.72 46.27
N ALA A 473 19.72 -7.78 47.04
CA ALA A 473 19.11 -9.05 46.64
C ALA A 473 17.63 -8.83 46.30
N GLN A 474 16.90 -8.20 47.17
CA GLN A 474 15.48 -7.87 46.94
C GLN A 474 15.29 -7.00 45.68
N SER A 475 16.12 -5.97 45.51
CA SER A 475 16.02 -5.05 44.35
C SER A 475 16.30 -5.76 43.01
N LEU A 476 17.28 -6.64 42.99
CA LEU A 476 17.62 -7.42 41.77
C LEU A 476 16.65 -8.56 41.51
N TYR A 477 16.06 -9.15 42.57
CA TYR A 477 14.96 -10.11 42.42
C TYR A 477 13.75 -9.45 41.74
N ILE A 478 13.31 -8.28 42.20
CA ILE A 478 12.21 -7.52 41.56
C ILE A 478 12.60 -7.07 40.16
N GLY A 479 13.83 -6.58 39.98
CA GLY A 479 14.35 -6.23 38.64
C GLY A 479 14.25 -7.39 37.66
N ALA A 480 14.56 -8.63 38.10
CA ALA A 480 14.44 -9.84 37.30
C ALA A 480 12.96 -10.15 36.95
N GLN A 481 12.02 -9.99 37.89
CA GLN A 481 10.59 -10.17 37.62
C GLN A 481 10.13 -9.23 36.49
N ILE A 482 10.48 -7.93 36.59
CA ILE A 482 10.12 -6.94 35.56
C ILE A 482 10.79 -7.26 34.22
N ALA A 483 12.05 -7.67 34.21
CA ALA A 483 12.78 -8.00 32.99
C ALA A 483 12.20 -9.22 32.29
N VAL A 484 11.81 -10.26 33.04
CA VAL A 484 11.13 -11.45 32.51
C VAL A 484 9.73 -11.08 32.02
N ALA A 485 9.00 -10.23 32.73
CA ALA A 485 7.71 -9.73 32.27
C ALA A 485 7.81 -9.01 30.90
N LEU A 486 8.80 -8.12 30.76
CA LEU A 486 9.08 -7.43 29.50
C LEU A 486 9.45 -8.42 28.38
N ALA A 487 10.27 -9.46 28.67
CA ALA A 487 10.62 -10.51 27.71
C ALA A 487 9.37 -11.25 27.20
N GLN A 488 8.40 -11.50 28.10
CA GLN A 488 7.15 -12.16 27.76
C GLN A 488 6.16 -11.25 27.01
N MET A 489 5.98 -10.02 27.47
CA MET A 489 4.98 -9.10 26.95
C MET A 489 5.38 -8.44 25.63
N CYS A 490 6.69 -8.36 25.32
CA CYS A 490 7.15 -7.75 24.06
C CYS A 490 6.99 -8.70 22.85
N GLU A 491 6.71 -9.99 23.06
CA GLU A 491 6.66 -11.01 22.00
C GLU A 491 5.70 -10.65 20.83
N PRO A 492 4.47 -10.18 21.04
CA PRO A 492 3.62 -9.81 19.93
C PRO A 492 4.20 -8.66 19.08
N PHE A 493 4.88 -7.72 19.70
CA PHE A 493 5.40 -6.50 19.07
C PHE A 493 6.78 -6.70 18.46
N MET A 494 7.68 -7.35 19.22
CA MET A 494 9.11 -7.51 18.94
C MET A 494 9.54 -8.98 19.14
N PRO A 495 9.09 -9.89 18.25
CA PRO A 495 9.28 -11.34 18.46
C PRO A 495 10.74 -11.78 18.52
N PHE A 496 11.62 -11.19 17.71
CA PHE A 496 13.05 -11.55 17.71
C PHE A 496 13.74 -11.13 19.01
N SER A 497 13.36 -9.98 19.57
CA SER A 497 13.87 -9.51 20.87
C SER A 497 13.34 -10.36 22.01
N SER A 498 12.05 -10.73 21.98
CA SER A 498 11.46 -11.64 22.95
C SER A 498 12.20 -12.98 22.99
N ASP A 499 12.42 -13.61 21.83
CA ASP A 499 13.14 -14.89 21.76
C ASP A 499 14.57 -14.80 22.30
N LYS A 500 15.28 -13.68 22.06
CA LYS A 500 16.61 -13.42 22.65
C LYS A 500 16.52 -13.28 24.16
N LEU A 501 15.51 -12.56 24.65
CA LEU A 501 15.30 -12.31 26.08
C LEU A 501 14.91 -13.58 26.85
N LEU A 502 13.98 -14.36 26.30
CA LEU A 502 13.59 -15.64 26.91
C LEU A 502 14.80 -16.58 27.03
N LYS A 503 15.65 -16.64 26.03
CA LYS A 503 16.94 -17.39 26.08
C LYS A 503 17.87 -16.77 27.10
N MET A 504 18.04 -15.45 27.17
CA MET A 504 18.92 -14.77 28.14
C MET A 504 18.50 -15.06 29.57
N PHE A 505 17.20 -14.95 29.87
CA PHE A 505 16.67 -15.25 31.20
C PHE A 505 16.42 -16.74 31.44
N ASN A 506 16.68 -17.60 30.44
CA ASN A 506 16.50 -19.06 30.51
C ASN A 506 15.10 -19.46 30.97
N VAL A 507 14.04 -18.79 30.43
CA VAL A 507 12.65 -19.02 30.79
C VAL A 507 11.83 -19.40 29.57
N GLU A 508 10.82 -20.23 29.78
CA GLU A 508 9.87 -20.63 28.74
C GLU A 508 8.80 -19.55 28.49
N LYS A 509 8.18 -19.64 27.31
CA LYS A 509 7.07 -18.76 26.93
C LYS A 509 5.80 -19.09 27.72
N LEU A 510 5.26 -18.13 28.48
CA LEU A 510 4.04 -18.27 29.26
C LEU A 510 2.78 -17.97 28.43
N GLN A 511 1.63 -18.44 28.88
CA GLN A 511 0.34 -17.94 28.39
C GLN A 511 0.11 -16.50 28.88
N TRP A 512 -0.62 -15.70 28.13
CA TRP A 512 -0.84 -14.29 28.49
C TRP A 512 -1.55 -14.15 29.84
N ILE A 513 -2.53 -14.99 30.11
CA ILE A 513 -3.28 -14.99 31.37
C ILE A 513 -2.42 -15.23 32.61
N ASP A 514 -1.26 -15.86 32.47
CA ASP A 514 -0.35 -16.09 33.57
C ASP A 514 0.39 -14.80 33.95
N LEU A 515 0.56 -13.87 33.01
CA LEU A 515 1.16 -12.55 33.26
C LEU A 515 0.21 -11.59 34.00
N GLU A 516 -1.09 -11.84 33.94
CA GLU A 516 -2.10 -11.04 34.66
C GLU A 516 -2.27 -11.47 36.12
N LYS A 517 -1.57 -12.52 36.56
CA LYS A 517 -1.55 -12.99 37.94
C LYS A 517 -0.51 -12.22 38.75
N GLU A 518 -0.81 -11.90 39.98
CA GLU A 518 0.13 -11.29 40.94
C GLU A 518 1.07 -12.39 41.53
N THR A 519 1.80 -13.10 40.66
CA THR A 519 2.72 -14.16 41.04
C THR A 519 4.12 -13.93 40.49
N GLU A 520 5.12 -14.54 41.14
CA GLU A 520 6.47 -14.49 40.59
C GLU A 520 6.55 -15.21 39.22
N LEU A 521 7.34 -14.64 38.31
CA LEU A 521 7.57 -15.16 36.96
C LEU A 521 8.85 -15.99 36.87
N VAL A 522 9.77 -15.76 37.81
CA VAL A 522 11.03 -16.49 37.90
C VAL A 522 11.45 -16.58 39.37
N SER A 523 11.84 -17.79 39.80
CA SER A 523 12.16 -18.07 41.22
C SER A 523 13.58 -17.62 41.60
N ALA A 524 13.79 -17.35 42.87
CA ALA A 524 15.11 -17.17 43.43
C ALA A 524 15.98 -18.44 43.21
N GLY A 525 17.27 -18.28 42.95
CA GLY A 525 18.19 -19.36 42.60
C GLY A 525 18.16 -19.79 41.14
N HIS A 526 17.21 -19.26 40.34
CA HIS A 526 17.16 -19.50 38.89
C HIS A 526 18.37 -18.90 38.19
N LYS A 527 19.03 -19.67 37.30
CA LYS A 527 20.23 -19.25 36.60
C LYS A 527 19.94 -18.70 35.22
N ILE A 528 20.35 -17.45 35.02
CA ILE A 528 20.27 -16.78 33.71
C ILE A 528 21.52 -17.05 32.87
N ASN A 529 21.36 -17.02 31.55
CA ASN A 529 22.44 -17.15 30.58
C ASN A 529 23.19 -15.81 30.40
N GLU A 530 24.31 -15.85 29.67
CA GLU A 530 25.11 -14.67 29.38
C GLU A 530 24.27 -13.56 28.74
N SER A 531 24.52 -12.34 29.20
CA SER A 531 23.80 -11.15 28.68
C SER A 531 24.40 -10.68 27.35
N SER A 532 23.53 -10.27 26.44
CA SER A 532 23.92 -9.62 25.19
C SER A 532 23.06 -8.37 24.93
N LEU A 533 23.63 -7.40 24.23
CA LEU A 533 22.88 -6.21 23.84
C LEU A 533 21.77 -6.58 22.85
N LEU A 534 20.56 -6.08 23.12
CA LEU A 534 19.40 -6.31 22.25
C LEU A 534 19.39 -5.37 21.05
N PHE A 535 19.72 -4.11 21.29
CA PHE A 535 19.69 -3.03 20.31
C PHE A 535 21.02 -2.26 20.34
N SER A 536 21.44 -1.80 19.18
CA SER A 536 22.57 -0.88 19.01
C SER A 536 22.08 0.48 18.55
N LYS A 537 22.85 1.52 18.85
CA LYS A 537 22.56 2.85 18.32
C LYS A 537 22.71 2.86 16.82
N ILE A 538 21.85 3.62 16.18
CA ILE A 538 21.92 3.94 14.75
C ILE A 538 22.54 5.33 14.66
N GLU A 539 23.70 5.40 13.99
CA GLU A 539 24.45 6.64 13.84
C GLU A 539 23.85 7.55 12.75
N ASP A 540 24.22 8.83 12.78
CA ASP A 540 23.62 9.84 11.88
C ASP A 540 23.95 9.57 10.39
N ASP A 541 25.13 9.07 10.07
CA ASP A 541 25.56 8.74 8.71
C ASP A 541 24.71 7.67 8.06
N VAL A 542 24.26 6.67 8.83
CA VAL A 542 23.35 5.62 8.35
C VAL A 542 21.99 6.23 7.93
N ILE A 543 21.50 7.17 8.71
CA ILE A 543 20.24 7.87 8.43
C ILE A 543 20.36 8.82 7.24
N GLU A 544 21.47 9.56 7.16
CA GLU A 544 21.77 10.43 6.04
C GLU A 544 21.83 9.65 4.72
N ALA A 545 22.43 8.44 4.72
CA ALA A 545 22.43 7.57 3.56
C ALA A 545 21.02 7.17 3.09
N GLN A 546 20.11 6.88 4.01
CA GLN A 546 18.71 6.57 3.66
C GLN A 546 17.95 7.79 3.11
N ILE A 547 18.17 8.96 3.69
CA ILE A 547 17.58 10.22 3.19
C ILE A 547 18.09 10.51 1.79
N GLN A 548 19.40 10.34 1.55
CA GLN A 548 20.00 10.53 0.22
C GLN A 548 19.41 9.58 -0.84
N LYS A 549 19.17 8.30 -0.50
CA LYS A 549 18.46 7.36 -1.39
C LYS A 549 17.09 7.92 -1.84
N LEU A 550 16.30 8.45 -0.90
CA LEU A 550 15.00 9.04 -1.19
C LEU A 550 15.14 10.32 -2.05
N GLU A 551 16.08 11.18 -1.76
CA GLU A 551 16.32 12.41 -2.54
C GLU A 551 16.75 12.10 -3.98
N GLN A 552 17.62 11.12 -4.18
CA GLN A 552 18.00 10.64 -5.52
C GLN A 552 16.77 10.16 -6.30
N THR A 553 15.88 9.40 -5.66
CA THR A 553 14.61 8.97 -6.27
C THR A 553 13.75 10.17 -6.67
N LYS A 554 13.66 11.18 -5.80
CA LYS A 554 12.91 12.43 -6.09
C LYS A 554 13.50 13.22 -7.25
N GLN A 555 14.82 13.27 -7.36
CA GLN A 555 15.53 13.92 -8.48
C GLN A 555 15.32 13.16 -9.79
N ASN A 556 15.40 11.85 -9.77
CA ASN A 556 15.15 11.01 -10.96
C ASN A 556 13.71 11.17 -11.46
N ASN A 557 12.74 11.25 -10.56
CA ASN A 557 11.34 11.53 -10.91
C ASN A 557 11.13 12.93 -11.50
N LYS A 558 11.94 13.92 -11.10
CA LYS A 558 11.90 15.27 -11.69
C LYS A 558 12.52 15.32 -13.09
N LYS A 559 13.50 14.47 -13.38
CA LYS A 559 14.15 14.38 -14.70
C LYS A 559 13.24 13.74 -15.75
N THR A 560 12.35 12.87 -15.37
CA THR A 560 11.29 12.34 -16.23
C THR A 560 10.10 13.28 -16.15
N ASN A 561 9.92 14.13 -17.18
CA ASN A 561 8.72 14.96 -17.28
C ASN A 561 7.50 14.05 -17.46
N PRO A 562 6.59 13.91 -16.47
CA PRO A 562 5.42 13.03 -16.57
C PRO A 562 4.43 13.48 -17.66
N ASN A 563 4.60 14.72 -18.17
CA ASN A 563 3.82 15.29 -19.26
C ASN A 563 4.56 15.21 -20.62
N ALA A 564 5.74 14.61 -20.66
CA ALA A 564 6.38 14.36 -21.95
C ALA A 564 5.59 13.30 -22.70
N ASN A 565 5.16 13.62 -23.91
CA ASN A 565 4.64 12.63 -24.83
C ASN A 565 5.65 11.48 -24.99
N PRO A 566 5.19 10.23 -25.11
CA PRO A 566 6.10 9.12 -25.36
C PRO A 566 6.94 9.40 -26.63
N MET A 567 8.18 8.93 -26.61
CA MET A 567 9.02 9.04 -27.79
C MET A 567 8.29 8.43 -28.99
N LYS A 568 8.32 9.12 -30.11
CA LYS A 568 7.85 8.58 -31.40
C LYS A 568 8.77 7.46 -31.84
N GLU A 569 8.34 6.69 -32.83
CA GLU A 569 9.17 5.67 -33.47
C GLU A 569 10.51 6.23 -33.92
N GLN A 570 11.56 5.43 -33.82
CA GLN A 570 12.89 5.81 -34.27
C GLN A 570 12.86 6.05 -35.79
N ILE A 571 13.44 7.18 -36.20
CA ILE A 571 13.71 7.48 -37.60
C ILE A 571 15.22 7.37 -37.84
N ASN A 572 15.61 7.05 -39.07
CA ASN A 572 17.00 7.07 -39.46
C ASN A 572 17.47 8.50 -39.80
N PHE A 573 18.77 8.70 -39.95
CA PHE A 573 19.32 10.00 -40.25
C PHE A 573 18.85 10.57 -41.62
N ASP A 574 18.62 9.70 -42.60
CA ASP A 574 18.12 10.10 -43.92
C ASP A 574 16.71 10.64 -43.88
N ASP A 575 15.89 10.20 -42.91
CA ASP A 575 14.56 10.76 -42.70
C ASP A 575 14.61 12.10 -42.02
N PHE A 576 15.54 12.32 -41.08
CA PHE A 576 15.79 13.63 -40.47
C PHE A 576 16.36 14.60 -41.49
N ALA A 577 17.30 14.21 -42.30
CA ALA A 577 17.93 15.04 -43.33
C ALA A 577 16.96 15.55 -44.43
N LYS A 578 15.76 14.97 -44.53
CA LYS A 578 14.67 15.47 -45.38
C LYS A 578 13.96 16.70 -44.82
N ILE A 579 14.17 17.03 -43.56
CA ILE A 579 13.45 18.10 -42.83
C ILE A 579 14.28 19.39 -42.98
N ASP A 580 13.70 20.41 -43.60
CA ASP A 580 14.36 21.73 -43.76
C ASP A 580 13.91 22.69 -42.65
N LEU A 581 14.67 22.72 -41.54
CA LEU A 581 14.46 23.63 -40.42
C LEU A 581 15.40 24.82 -40.52
N ARG A 582 14.87 26.06 -40.39
CA ARG A 582 15.67 27.27 -40.48
C ARG A 582 15.28 28.34 -39.48
N THR A 583 16.20 29.26 -39.24
CA THR A 583 15.94 30.51 -38.54
C THR A 583 15.16 31.47 -39.42
N ALA A 584 14.20 32.19 -38.87
CA ALA A 584 13.36 33.13 -39.58
C ALA A 584 12.89 34.26 -38.66
N THR A 585 12.49 35.41 -39.23
CA THR A 585 11.97 36.53 -38.47
C THR A 585 10.51 36.84 -38.85
N ILE A 586 9.64 37.03 -37.88
CA ILE A 586 8.27 37.46 -38.12
C ILE A 586 8.25 38.94 -38.47
N LEU A 587 7.85 39.28 -39.71
CA LEU A 587 7.75 40.63 -40.22
C LEU A 587 6.40 41.29 -39.90
N GLU A 588 5.32 40.54 -40.10
CA GLU A 588 3.96 40.98 -39.86
C GLU A 588 3.15 39.88 -39.16
N ALA A 589 2.20 40.29 -38.33
CA ALA A 589 1.24 39.39 -37.68
C ALA A 589 -0.15 40.06 -37.65
N GLU A 590 -1.17 39.32 -37.97
CA GLU A 590 -2.56 39.79 -37.92
C GLU A 590 -3.51 38.67 -37.49
N LYS A 591 -4.66 39.05 -36.91
CA LYS A 591 -5.72 38.06 -36.56
C LYS A 591 -6.43 37.62 -37.84
N VAL A 592 -6.80 36.32 -37.91
CA VAL A 592 -7.58 35.79 -39.01
C VAL A 592 -9.04 36.08 -38.75
N GLU A 593 -9.73 36.74 -39.70
CA GLU A 593 -11.16 37.03 -39.58
C GLU A 593 -12.00 35.76 -39.33
N LYS A 594 -12.94 35.85 -38.38
CA LYS A 594 -13.82 34.74 -37.97
C LYS A 594 -13.11 33.50 -37.50
N ALA A 595 -11.90 33.66 -36.92
CA ALA A 595 -11.09 32.56 -36.37
C ALA A 595 -10.26 33.01 -35.15
N ASP A 596 -10.89 33.10 -33.98
CA ASP A 596 -10.34 33.70 -32.75
C ASP A 596 -9.04 33.04 -32.25
N LYS A 597 -8.74 31.80 -32.69
CA LYS A 597 -7.54 31.06 -32.30
C LYS A 597 -6.36 31.21 -33.27
N LEU A 598 -6.58 31.88 -34.43
CA LEU A 598 -5.56 31.88 -35.48
C LEU A 598 -4.92 33.26 -35.65
N LEU A 599 -3.57 33.24 -35.80
CA LEU A 599 -2.82 34.37 -36.29
C LEU A 599 -2.21 34.01 -37.65
N LYS A 600 -2.21 35.03 -38.57
CA LYS A 600 -1.54 34.96 -39.86
C LYS A 600 -0.27 35.79 -39.76
N PHE A 601 0.82 35.22 -40.25
CA PHE A 601 2.15 35.82 -40.23
C PHE A 601 2.71 35.96 -41.62
N LYS A 602 3.50 37.06 -41.84
CA LYS A 602 4.54 37.09 -42.85
C LYS A 602 5.89 36.88 -42.19
N VAL A 603 6.62 35.91 -42.68
CA VAL A 603 7.85 35.44 -42.07
C VAL A 603 8.96 35.52 -43.12
N ASP A 604 10.03 36.28 -42.80
CA ASP A 604 11.25 36.30 -43.57
C ASP A 604 12.09 35.08 -43.21
N THR A 605 12.23 34.17 -44.16
CA THR A 605 12.93 32.89 -43.98
C THR A 605 14.40 32.96 -44.40
N GLY A 606 14.87 34.12 -44.84
CA GLY A 606 16.20 34.30 -45.46
C GLY A 606 16.31 33.75 -46.89
N VAL A 607 15.35 32.91 -47.31
CA VAL A 607 15.24 32.40 -48.67
C VAL A 607 14.12 33.12 -49.43
N ASP A 608 13.01 33.35 -48.76
CA ASP A 608 11.84 34.03 -49.30
C ASP A 608 10.98 34.60 -48.13
N ILE A 609 9.89 35.30 -48.47
CA ILE A 609 8.89 35.75 -47.49
C ILE A 609 7.65 34.88 -47.61
N ARG A 610 7.28 34.18 -46.56
CA ARG A 610 6.17 33.24 -46.53
C ARG A 610 4.99 33.68 -45.68
N THR A 611 3.80 33.25 -46.06
CA THR A 611 2.64 33.34 -45.23
C THR A 611 2.49 32.06 -44.41
N VAL A 612 2.40 32.21 -43.08
CA VAL A 612 2.20 31.09 -42.17
C VAL A 612 0.97 31.39 -41.29
N VAL A 613 0.10 30.39 -41.10
CA VAL A 613 -1.04 30.49 -40.21
C VAL A 613 -0.86 29.52 -39.05
N SER A 614 -0.97 30.03 -37.84
CA SER A 614 -0.78 29.24 -36.63
C SER A 614 -1.86 29.47 -35.56
N GLY A 615 -2.22 28.43 -34.82
CA GLY A 615 -3.25 28.43 -33.77
C GLY A 615 -2.77 28.96 -32.43
N ILE A 616 -2.20 30.18 -32.41
CA ILE A 616 -1.52 30.70 -31.21
C ILE A 616 -2.12 32.01 -30.66
N ALA A 617 -3.27 32.45 -31.18
CA ALA A 617 -3.89 33.71 -30.77
C ALA A 617 -4.40 33.73 -29.32
N GLU A 618 -4.52 32.57 -28.67
CA GLU A 618 -4.83 32.47 -27.24
C GLU A 618 -3.58 32.71 -26.36
N SER A 619 -2.38 32.59 -26.93
CA SER A 619 -1.10 32.74 -26.20
C SER A 619 -0.35 34.01 -26.55
N PHE A 620 -0.63 34.65 -27.72
CA PHE A 620 0.08 35.83 -28.22
C PHE A 620 -0.87 36.81 -28.90
N THR A 621 -0.58 38.08 -28.71
CA THR A 621 -1.13 39.15 -29.58
C THR A 621 -0.28 39.31 -30.84
N PRO A 622 -0.79 39.86 -31.94
CA PRO A 622 0.00 40.13 -33.14
C PRO A 622 1.23 40.97 -32.86
N GLU A 623 1.09 42.01 -32.04
CA GLU A 623 2.17 42.96 -31.69
C GLU A 623 3.33 42.29 -30.95
N GLU A 624 3.04 41.30 -30.11
CA GLU A 624 4.05 40.54 -29.38
C GLU A 624 4.86 39.61 -30.26
N CYS A 625 4.38 39.32 -31.47
CA CYS A 625 5.05 38.40 -32.39
C CYS A 625 5.99 39.10 -33.37
N ILE A 626 5.67 40.34 -33.75
CA ILE A 626 6.44 41.07 -34.75
C ILE A 626 7.87 41.33 -34.28
N GLY A 627 8.83 41.08 -35.18
CA GLY A 627 10.28 41.22 -34.93
C GLY A 627 10.91 40.06 -34.17
N LYS A 628 10.14 39.07 -33.72
CA LYS A 628 10.70 37.87 -33.09
C LYS A 628 11.40 36.99 -34.10
N GLN A 629 12.60 36.52 -33.72
CA GLN A 629 13.29 35.48 -34.44
C GLN A 629 12.76 34.12 -33.94
N VAL A 630 12.44 33.20 -34.85
CA VAL A 630 11.79 31.93 -34.60
C VAL A 630 12.42 30.83 -35.46
N MET A 631 12.16 29.58 -35.11
CA MET A 631 12.48 28.43 -35.94
C MET A 631 11.28 28.03 -36.78
N ILE A 632 11.49 27.73 -38.05
CA ILE A 632 10.44 27.38 -39.03
C ILE A 632 10.81 26.10 -39.79
N LEU A 633 9.83 25.23 -39.99
CA LEU A 633 9.89 24.11 -40.93
C LEU A 633 9.46 24.61 -42.32
N LEU A 634 10.39 24.65 -43.28
CA LEU A 634 10.18 25.25 -44.58
C LEU A 634 9.57 24.31 -45.64
N ASN A 635 10.00 23.06 -45.66
CA ASN A 635 9.63 22.11 -46.70
C ASN A 635 8.33 21.32 -46.40
N LEU A 636 7.50 21.84 -45.50
CA LEU A 636 6.18 21.29 -45.28
C LEU A 636 5.28 21.69 -46.45
N ALA A 637 4.53 20.73 -47.01
CA ALA A 637 3.61 20.99 -48.12
C ALA A 637 2.58 22.09 -47.74
N PRO A 638 2.32 23.08 -48.61
CA PRO A 638 1.37 24.16 -48.35
C PRO A 638 -0.02 23.62 -48.02
N ARG A 639 -0.66 24.24 -47.03
CA ARG A 639 -2.02 23.86 -46.57
C ARG A 639 -2.93 25.06 -46.48
N LYS A 640 -4.15 24.97 -47.01
CA LYS A 640 -5.17 26.00 -46.82
C LYS A 640 -5.82 25.90 -45.43
N ILE A 641 -5.69 26.97 -44.64
CA ILE A 641 -6.31 27.13 -43.31
C ILE A 641 -7.24 28.33 -43.37
N ARG A 642 -8.54 28.12 -43.23
CA ARG A 642 -9.56 29.15 -43.37
C ARG A 642 -9.43 29.99 -44.66
N GLY A 643 -9.08 29.34 -45.77
CA GLY A 643 -8.93 30.00 -47.07
C GLY A 643 -7.55 30.65 -47.30
N ILE A 644 -6.70 30.73 -46.30
CA ILE A 644 -5.34 31.30 -46.40
C ILE A 644 -4.36 30.12 -46.58
N GLU A 645 -3.50 30.24 -47.59
CA GLU A 645 -2.43 29.25 -47.81
C GLU A 645 -1.29 29.45 -46.82
N SER A 646 -1.04 28.45 -45.97
CA SER A 646 0.07 28.40 -45.00
C SER A 646 1.23 27.64 -45.61
N GLN A 647 2.42 28.23 -45.69
CA GLN A 647 3.60 27.70 -46.36
C GLN A 647 4.75 27.46 -45.39
N GLY A 648 4.56 26.49 -44.50
CA GLY A 648 5.50 26.14 -43.43
C GLY A 648 4.85 26.07 -42.06
N MET A 649 5.65 25.76 -41.04
CA MET A 649 5.18 25.64 -39.67
C MET A 649 6.18 26.26 -38.68
N LEU A 650 5.72 27.20 -37.85
CA LEU A 650 6.51 27.75 -36.74
C LEU A 650 6.65 26.69 -35.63
N LEU A 651 7.86 26.56 -35.10
CA LEU A 651 8.10 25.64 -33.99
C LEU A 651 7.74 26.28 -32.63
N LEU A 652 6.94 25.58 -31.86
CA LEU A 652 6.42 26.05 -30.58
C LEU A 652 6.57 24.95 -29.52
N THR A 653 6.74 25.37 -28.29
CA THR A 653 6.67 24.51 -27.11
C THR A 653 5.56 24.99 -26.18
N THR A 654 5.03 24.08 -25.36
CA THR A 654 3.98 24.42 -24.38
C THR A 654 4.63 24.57 -22.99
N LYS A 655 4.42 25.71 -22.36
CA LYS A 655 4.87 25.98 -20.98
C LYS A 655 4.02 25.18 -19.96
N PRO A 656 4.50 25.02 -18.71
CA PRO A 656 3.74 24.33 -17.66
C PRO A 656 2.36 24.96 -17.35
N ASP A 657 2.17 26.25 -17.64
CA ASP A 657 0.91 26.97 -17.49
C ASP A 657 -0.06 26.79 -18.68
N GLY A 658 0.32 25.94 -19.65
CA GLY A 658 -0.44 25.67 -20.86
C GLY A 658 -0.28 26.69 -21.99
N LYS A 659 0.44 27.81 -21.78
CA LYS A 659 0.72 28.81 -22.80
C LYS A 659 1.82 28.35 -23.76
N LEU A 660 1.71 28.76 -25.00
CA LEU A 660 2.73 28.46 -26.01
C LEU A 660 3.95 29.37 -25.86
N SER A 661 5.10 28.91 -26.32
CA SER A 661 6.34 29.69 -26.45
C SER A 661 6.99 29.35 -27.78
N PHE A 662 7.53 30.35 -28.47
CA PHE A 662 8.33 30.10 -29.65
C PHE A 662 9.63 29.38 -29.30
N VAL A 663 10.07 28.49 -30.16
CA VAL A 663 11.43 27.94 -30.15
C VAL A 663 12.29 28.97 -30.88
N THR A 664 13.25 29.56 -30.18
CA THR A 664 14.13 30.61 -30.66
C THR A 664 15.58 30.22 -30.49
N PRO A 665 16.49 30.69 -31.33
CA PRO A 665 17.94 30.59 -31.06
C PRO A 665 18.30 31.45 -29.84
N ASP A 666 19.38 31.11 -29.14
CA ASP A 666 19.84 31.80 -27.92
C ASP A 666 20.40 33.19 -28.30
N ASP A 667 21.16 33.25 -29.40
CA ASP A 667 21.69 34.47 -29.96
C ASP A 667 20.96 34.85 -31.24
N LYS A 668 21.00 36.14 -31.59
CA LYS A 668 20.45 36.64 -32.86
C LYS A 668 21.31 36.13 -34.00
N ILE A 669 20.75 35.35 -34.90
CA ILE A 669 21.41 34.71 -36.04
C ILE A 669 20.80 35.26 -37.34
N GLU A 670 21.50 35.20 -38.45
CA GLU A 670 20.95 35.56 -39.77
C GLU A 670 19.72 34.65 -40.09
N ASN A 671 18.74 35.21 -40.81
CA ASN A 671 17.60 34.41 -41.28
C ASN A 671 18.10 33.43 -42.36
N GLY A 672 17.49 32.24 -42.37
CA GLY A 672 17.77 31.19 -43.36
C GLY A 672 18.92 30.25 -42.95
N VAL A 673 19.52 30.42 -41.80
CA VAL A 673 20.51 29.47 -41.29
C VAL A 673 19.84 28.15 -40.99
N GLU A 674 20.36 27.07 -41.53
CA GLU A 674 19.87 25.74 -41.40
C GLU A 674 20.14 25.19 -39.99
N ILE A 675 19.17 24.44 -39.44
CA ILE A 675 19.23 23.81 -38.12
C ILE A 675 19.42 22.33 -38.37
N GLY A 676 20.59 21.79 -38.03
CA GLY A 676 20.98 20.40 -38.26
C GLY A 676 21.41 19.67 -36.99
#